data_0ae60165302c1eff03c8c18b49c3568c
#
_entry.id   0ae60165302c1eff03c8c18b49c3568c
#
_cell.length_a   1.000
_cell.length_b   1.000
_cell.length_c   1.000
_cell.angle_alpha   90.00
_cell.angle_beta   90.00
_cell.angle_gamma   90.00
#
_symmetry.space_group_name_H-M   'P 1'
#
loop_
_entity.id
_entity.type
_entity.pdbx_description
1 polymer ?
#
loop_
_entity_poly.entity_id
_entity_poly.type
_entity_poly.pdbx_seq_one_letter_code
_entity_poly.pdbx_strand_id
1 'polypeptide(L)'
;MHAIAAATALLSLPALAQVSDYHDIKTPPLHQIQLPQPKRVQLANGMVIFLMEDHELPLIRGGARIRGGSRDVAADKTGLAGILGGSWRTGGTTSKTGDELDDFLEARAARVETGVGDDSSNVTMSVLKGDFDTVFPIFVDVLEHPAFRQDKVDLAKTQTTTSISRRNDDPKGIADREMGKLGYGADSPYARVTEYSTVNSVTRDDLVAFHSKYVHPNNIILSFVGDFDAAAMEKKLRDAFSSWPKGPQAPISAPTGGTPAKAGVYYVAKDDVTQSNIYVVHGGTGVLRNHPDFYATQVMNEILSGGFSGRLMNDIRTQRGLAYGVGGGVDTNFDRPGLFHIWMGTKSGSTVEAVNALRTDLGDLQSKPFTADELAQAKEAILNAYVFTADSKAKILAQRVNLEFYGYPADYYQQYPARLQAVTADDVARVAKKYVSPNQVSVLVVGKEKDFDKPLSTLGTVTPIDITIPEPGAKPAAAGAAAAAPKPASSSPEGLSLVRKILAFVGGKAKIDAVQATHTVGTMQAQTPQGPMDIEADTITKYPDYSRRIMKTPMGEMTMVSTPDAAFMMSPMGSQDMPGSQRTSMRNESRADIIAILKNIDNPKYIFTVAGTEKVGTVDAQVLTVDADGTAVKWLVDPATGKILRRVAQSPRGESITDYTDWKTFDGITMPVAFTSTTGGQQTGSGKLTTMEINPTVDLKIFEKPAPK
;
A
#
# COMPACT_ATOMS: atom_id res chain seq x y z
N MET A 1 -28.79 -45.48 70.43
CA MET A 1 -28.97 -44.08 70.14
C MET A 1 -27.59 -43.40 70.25
N HIS A 2 -26.91 -43.23 69.12
CA HIS A 2 -25.63 -42.54 69.10
C HIS A 2 -25.78 -41.36 68.12
N ALA A 3 -25.68 -40.13 68.67
CA ALA A 3 -25.63 -38.89 67.91
C ALA A 3 -24.25 -38.67 67.36
N ILE A 4 -24.08 -38.58 66.04
CA ILE A 4 -22.86 -38.18 65.39
C ILE A 4 -22.93 -36.67 65.16
N ALA A 5 -22.08 -35.92 65.86
CA ALA A 5 -21.88 -34.48 65.61
C ALA A 5 -20.91 -34.31 64.42
N ALA A 6 -21.37 -33.78 63.30
CA ALA A 6 -20.51 -33.37 62.19
C ALA A 6 -19.93 -31.99 62.47
N ALA A 7 -18.62 -31.89 62.70
CA ALA A 7 -17.89 -30.65 62.78
C ALA A 7 -17.57 -30.14 61.36
N THR A 8 -18.20 -29.08 60.94
CA THR A 8 -17.90 -28.37 59.68
C THR A 8 -16.72 -27.45 59.92
N ALA A 9 -15.54 -27.85 59.45
CA ALA A 9 -14.37 -26.98 59.41
C ALA A 9 -14.52 -26.01 58.21
N LEU A 10 -14.83 -24.77 58.47
CA LEU A 10 -14.71 -23.67 57.51
C LEU A 10 -13.20 -23.42 57.25
N LEU A 11 -12.70 -23.91 56.16
CA LEU A 11 -11.43 -23.44 55.56
C LEU A 11 -11.59 -21.99 55.14
N SER A 12 -11.09 -21.07 55.94
CA SER A 12 -10.87 -19.68 55.57
C SER A 12 -9.75 -19.65 54.52
N LEU A 13 -10.13 -19.61 53.26
CA LEU A 13 -9.23 -19.19 52.17
C LEU A 13 -8.73 -17.78 52.53
N PRO A 14 -7.40 -17.53 52.52
CA PRO A 14 -6.95 -16.15 52.63
C PRO A 14 -7.53 -15.35 51.44
N ALA A 15 -8.30 -14.32 51.75
CA ALA A 15 -8.70 -13.33 50.75
C ALA A 15 -7.40 -12.81 50.13
N LEU A 16 -7.14 -13.16 48.87
CA LEU A 16 -6.12 -12.52 48.08
C LEU A 16 -6.40 -11.02 48.20
N ALA A 17 -5.57 -10.30 48.90
CA ALA A 17 -5.67 -8.86 49.04
C ALA A 17 -5.70 -8.28 47.62
N GLN A 18 -6.85 -7.76 47.23
CA GLN A 18 -7.03 -7.08 45.95
C GLN A 18 -6.18 -5.81 46.08
N VAL A 19 -5.04 -5.80 45.38
CA VAL A 19 -4.16 -4.63 45.32
C VAL A 19 -4.98 -3.50 44.68
N SER A 20 -5.20 -2.43 45.45
CA SER A 20 -6.06 -1.30 45.01
C SER A 20 -5.35 -0.39 44.01
N ASP A 21 -4.04 -0.42 43.97
CA ASP A 21 -3.21 0.34 43.04
C ASP A 21 -2.18 -0.60 42.41
N TYR A 22 -2.05 -0.52 41.07
CA TYR A 22 -1.08 -1.36 40.35
C TYR A 22 0.38 -1.10 40.78
N HIS A 23 0.69 0.08 41.31
CA HIS A 23 2.01 0.41 41.83
C HIS A 23 2.38 -0.43 43.08
N ASP A 24 1.38 -0.96 43.80
CA ASP A 24 1.59 -1.82 44.97
C ASP A 24 1.88 -3.27 44.60
N ILE A 25 1.82 -3.64 43.32
CA ILE A 25 2.15 -4.97 42.81
C ILE A 25 3.66 -5.14 42.87
N LYS A 26 4.15 -5.92 43.85
CA LYS A 26 5.57 -6.27 43.91
C LYS A 26 5.92 -7.28 42.84
N THR A 27 6.50 -6.80 41.75
CA THR A 27 7.04 -7.67 40.71
C THR A 27 8.40 -8.24 41.19
N PRO A 28 8.69 -9.53 40.95
CA PRO A 28 10.01 -10.06 41.18
C PRO A 28 11.03 -9.37 40.26
N PRO A 29 12.30 -9.26 40.67
CA PRO A 29 13.33 -8.72 39.81
C PRO A 29 13.43 -9.56 38.52
N LEU A 30 13.61 -8.88 37.40
CA LEU A 30 13.81 -9.57 36.12
C LEU A 30 15.03 -10.49 36.21
N HIS A 31 14.84 -11.77 35.95
CA HIS A 31 15.96 -12.71 35.84
C HIS A 31 16.84 -12.33 34.65
N GLN A 32 18.16 -12.51 34.80
CA GLN A 32 19.07 -12.38 33.67
C GLN A 32 18.70 -13.44 32.60
N ILE A 33 18.16 -12.99 31.48
CA ILE A 33 17.83 -13.87 30.38
C ILE A 33 19.12 -14.23 29.64
N GLN A 34 19.55 -15.48 29.73
CA GLN A 34 20.63 -16.01 28.92
C GLN A 34 20.05 -16.47 27.58
N LEU A 35 20.19 -15.62 26.58
CA LEU A 35 19.72 -15.97 25.21
C LEU A 35 20.66 -17.01 24.60
N PRO A 36 20.13 -18.10 24.03
CA PRO A 36 20.93 -19.06 23.28
C PRO A 36 21.65 -18.36 22.11
N GLN A 37 22.91 -18.73 21.89
CA GLN A 37 23.71 -18.13 20.82
C GLN A 37 23.66 -19.00 19.57
N PRO A 38 23.28 -18.45 18.39
CA PRO A 38 23.37 -19.20 17.16
C PRO A 38 24.84 -19.49 16.80
N LYS A 39 25.08 -20.66 16.24
CA LYS A 39 26.40 -21.04 15.72
C LYS A 39 26.70 -20.16 14.51
N ARG A 40 27.82 -19.40 14.57
CA ARG A 40 28.31 -18.58 13.46
C ARG A 40 29.44 -19.31 12.73
N VAL A 41 29.31 -19.42 11.42
CA VAL A 41 30.32 -20.01 10.52
C VAL A 41 30.62 -18.99 9.44
N GLN A 42 31.88 -18.92 9.00
CA GLN A 42 32.29 -18.13 7.83
C GLN A 42 33.00 -19.02 6.84
N LEU A 43 32.58 -18.98 5.58
CA LEU A 43 33.21 -19.70 4.49
C LEU A 43 34.41 -18.90 3.96
N ALA A 44 35.33 -19.59 3.29
CA ALA A 44 36.53 -18.99 2.67
C ALA A 44 36.16 -17.93 1.59
N ASN A 45 35.00 -18.10 0.95
CA ASN A 45 34.46 -17.14 -0.03
C ASN A 45 33.76 -15.92 0.60
N GLY A 46 33.77 -15.80 1.93
CA GLY A 46 33.25 -14.65 2.67
C GLY A 46 31.81 -14.78 3.11
N MET A 47 31.05 -15.80 2.68
CA MET A 47 29.68 -16.04 3.13
C MET A 47 29.65 -16.28 4.65
N VAL A 48 28.72 -15.62 5.33
CA VAL A 48 28.45 -15.81 6.75
C VAL A 48 27.22 -16.67 6.92
N ILE A 49 27.24 -17.64 7.83
CA ILE A 49 26.16 -18.57 8.10
C ILE A 49 25.86 -18.55 9.59
N PHE A 50 24.57 -18.42 9.92
CA PHE A 50 24.07 -18.59 11.29
C PHE A 50 23.14 -19.79 11.37
N LEU A 51 23.36 -20.67 12.36
CA LEU A 51 22.55 -21.86 12.62
C LEU A 51 21.99 -21.83 14.03
N MET A 52 20.71 -22.14 14.17
CA MET A 52 20.00 -22.21 15.45
C MET A 52 19.11 -23.44 15.47
N GLU A 53 19.47 -24.44 16.30
CA GLU A 53 18.65 -25.65 16.46
C GLU A 53 17.37 -25.35 17.26
N ASP A 54 16.26 -25.84 16.74
CA ASP A 54 14.95 -25.71 17.37
C ASP A 54 14.10 -26.96 17.07
N HIS A 55 13.99 -27.84 18.07
CA HIS A 55 13.34 -29.15 17.94
C HIS A 55 11.88 -29.16 18.41
N GLU A 56 11.27 -27.99 18.61
CA GLU A 56 9.87 -27.90 19.07
C GLU A 56 8.89 -28.36 17.99
N LEU A 57 9.18 -28.06 16.74
CA LEU A 57 8.39 -28.45 15.57
C LEU A 57 9.29 -29.05 14.49
N PRO A 58 8.80 -30.03 13.69
CA PRO A 58 9.56 -30.64 12.61
C PRO A 58 9.65 -29.69 11.39
N LEU A 59 10.05 -28.46 11.62
CA LEU A 59 10.14 -27.38 10.61
C LEU A 59 11.57 -26.86 10.53
N ILE A 60 11.98 -26.50 9.31
CA ILE A 60 13.21 -25.76 9.05
C ILE A 60 12.84 -24.49 8.30
N ARG A 61 13.26 -23.35 8.86
CA ARG A 61 13.12 -22.03 8.24
C ARG A 61 14.49 -21.42 8.08
N GLY A 62 14.67 -20.70 6.96
CA GLY A 62 15.94 -20.03 6.74
C GLY A 62 15.90 -19.16 5.49
N GLY A 63 17.05 -18.61 5.16
CA GLY A 63 17.17 -17.80 3.96
C GLY A 63 18.50 -17.10 3.85
N ALA A 64 18.66 -16.44 2.71
CA ALA A 64 19.75 -15.56 2.37
C ALA A 64 19.32 -14.11 2.52
N ARG A 65 20.03 -13.33 3.34
CA ARG A 65 19.96 -11.87 3.33
C ARG A 65 21.15 -11.34 2.54
N ILE A 66 20.86 -10.58 1.50
CA ILE A 66 21.82 -10.13 0.50
C ILE A 66 21.91 -8.62 0.56
N ARG A 67 23.11 -8.03 0.59
CA ARG A 67 23.30 -6.59 0.47
C ARG A 67 22.89 -6.13 -0.92
N GLY A 68 22.14 -5.03 -0.98
CA GLY A 68 21.57 -4.45 -2.20
C GLY A 68 20.05 -4.44 -2.16
N GLY A 69 19.48 -3.25 -2.26
CA GLY A 69 18.05 -3.00 -2.17
C GLY A 69 17.58 -1.83 -3.04
N SER A 70 16.38 -1.34 -2.82
CA SER A 70 15.78 -0.28 -3.64
C SER A 70 16.56 1.03 -3.58
N ARG A 71 17.23 1.32 -2.46
CA ARG A 71 18.08 2.51 -2.31
C ARG A 71 19.32 2.51 -3.21
N ASP A 72 19.73 1.34 -3.68
CA ASP A 72 20.90 1.14 -4.53
C ASP A 72 20.56 1.14 -6.02
N VAL A 73 19.29 1.29 -6.36
CA VAL A 73 18.78 1.40 -7.72
C VAL A 73 18.97 2.83 -8.24
N ALA A 74 19.32 2.97 -9.52
CA ALA A 74 19.42 4.27 -10.19
C ALA A 74 18.05 4.98 -10.22
N ALA A 75 18.05 6.32 -10.20
CA ALA A 75 16.81 7.11 -10.08
C ALA A 75 15.84 6.88 -11.27
N ASP A 76 16.38 6.73 -12.47
CA ASP A 76 15.61 6.46 -13.70
C ASP A 76 15.06 5.03 -13.77
N LYS A 77 15.50 4.14 -12.87
CA LYS A 77 15.04 2.75 -12.72
C LYS A 77 14.22 2.53 -11.44
N THR A 78 13.72 3.60 -10.81
CA THR A 78 12.89 3.48 -9.60
C THR A 78 11.69 2.57 -9.87
N GLY A 79 11.52 1.54 -9.02
CA GLY A 79 10.56 0.45 -9.24
C GLY A 79 11.21 -0.89 -9.62
N LEU A 80 12.49 -0.89 -10.07
CA LEU A 80 13.23 -2.13 -10.39
C LEU A 80 13.21 -3.12 -9.23
N ALA A 81 13.42 -2.66 -8.00
CA ALA A 81 13.43 -3.52 -6.81
C ALA A 81 12.11 -4.29 -6.62
N GLY A 82 10.96 -3.64 -6.80
CA GLY A 82 9.65 -4.29 -6.72
C GLY A 82 9.44 -5.30 -7.85
N ILE A 83 9.80 -4.92 -9.09
CA ILE A 83 9.71 -5.81 -10.26
C ILE A 83 10.64 -7.03 -10.09
N LEU A 84 11.88 -6.81 -9.63
CA LEU A 84 12.83 -7.87 -9.33
C LEU A 84 12.28 -8.82 -8.27
N GLY A 85 11.85 -8.29 -7.11
CA GLY A 85 11.31 -9.11 -6.01
C GLY A 85 10.10 -9.94 -6.44
N GLY A 86 9.20 -9.36 -7.24
CA GLY A 86 8.00 -10.04 -7.74
C GLY A 86 8.27 -11.07 -8.85
N SER A 87 9.33 -10.90 -9.63
CA SER A 87 9.64 -11.78 -10.77
C SER A 87 10.80 -12.75 -10.54
N TRP A 88 11.54 -12.64 -9.46
CA TRP A 88 12.74 -13.46 -9.19
C TRP A 88 12.39 -14.94 -9.07
N ARG A 89 11.55 -15.33 -8.11
CA ARG A 89 11.10 -16.72 -7.97
C ARG A 89 10.05 -17.11 -9.02
N THR A 90 9.05 -16.24 -9.23
CA THR A 90 7.95 -16.53 -10.16
C THR A 90 8.41 -16.63 -11.61
N GLY A 91 9.51 -15.97 -11.97
CA GLY A 91 10.20 -16.13 -13.26
C GLY A 91 10.87 -17.48 -13.43
N GLY A 92 10.92 -18.30 -12.38
CA GLY A 92 11.59 -19.60 -12.39
C GLY A 92 13.09 -19.51 -12.41
N THR A 93 13.72 -20.66 -12.59
CA THR A 93 15.17 -20.81 -12.69
C THR A 93 15.57 -21.26 -14.08
N THR A 94 16.86 -21.43 -14.32
CA THR A 94 17.37 -22.02 -15.58
C THR A 94 16.92 -23.47 -15.74
N SER A 95 16.59 -24.17 -14.66
CA SER A 95 16.20 -25.58 -14.64
C SER A 95 14.68 -25.82 -14.61
N LYS A 96 13.88 -24.87 -14.04
CA LYS A 96 12.44 -25.01 -13.84
C LYS A 96 11.70 -23.71 -14.14
N THR A 97 10.48 -23.83 -14.65
CA THR A 97 9.56 -22.70 -14.78
C THR A 97 9.01 -22.28 -13.40
N GLY A 98 8.43 -21.07 -13.31
CA GLY A 98 7.77 -20.61 -12.08
C GLY A 98 6.62 -21.52 -11.68
N ASP A 99 5.81 -21.95 -12.64
CA ASP A 99 4.67 -22.82 -12.42
C ASP A 99 5.08 -24.21 -11.94
N GLU A 100 6.16 -24.80 -12.51
CA GLU A 100 6.75 -26.07 -12.01
C GLU A 100 7.29 -25.92 -10.58
N LEU A 101 7.81 -24.73 -10.22
CA LEU A 101 8.24 -24.46 -8.85
C LEU A 101 7.05 -24.35 -7.91
N ASP A 102 5.96 -23.72 -8.34
CA ASP A 102 4.73 -23.61 -7.55
C ASP A 102 4.14 -24.99 -7.26
N ASP A 103 3.92 -25.82 -8.29
CA ASP A 103 3.40 -27.17 -8.15
C ASP A 103 4.30 -28.04 -7.22
N PHE A 104 5.61 -27.92 -7.38
CA PHE A 104 6.58 -28.69 -6.59
C PHE A 104 6.55 -28.31 -5.10
N LEU A 105 6.48 -27.01 -4.80
CA LEU A 105 6.48 -26.48 -3.44
C LEU A 105 5.14 -26.68 -2.75
N GLU A 106 4.03 -26.44 -3.45
CA GLU A 106 2.68 -26.64 -2.92
C GLU A 106 2.41 -28.08 -2.53
N ALA A 107 2.84 -29.05 -3.34
CA ALA A 107 2.72 -30.49 -3.05
C ALA A 107 3.43 -30.90 -1.75
N ARG A 108 4.32 -30.06 -1.19
CA ARG A 108 5.10 -30.31 0.05
C ARG A 108 4.76 -29.33 1.16
N ALA A 109 3.77 -28.47 1.00
CA ALA A 109 3.51 -27.34 1.89
C ALA A 109 4.78 -26.52 2.19
N ALA A 110 5.73 -26.51 1.25
CA ALA A 110 6.98 -25.78 1.33
C ALA A 110 6.86 -24.39 0.68
N ARG A 111 7.73 -23.48 1.07
CA ARG A 111 7.80 -22.15 0.48
C ARG A 111 9.24 -21.77 0.21
N VAL A 112 9.50 -21.21 -0.96
CA VAL A 112 10.71 -20.47 -1.31
C VAL A 112 10.23 -19.15 -1.89
N GLU A 113 10.58 -18.03 -1.24
CA GLU A 113 10.08 -16.72 -1.63
C GLU A 113 11.21 -15.72 -1.79
N THR A 114 11.00 -14.71 -2.63
CA THR A 114 11.97 -13.65 -2.90
C THR A 114 11.38 -12.28 -2.62
N GLY A 115 12.23 -11.34 -2.21
CA GLY A 115 11.80 -9.98 -1.98
C GLY A 115 12.99 -9.02 -1.98
N VAL A 116 12.72 -7.75 -2.30
CA VAL A 116 13.71 -6.69 -2.26
C VAL A 116 13.17 -5.55 -1.42
N GLY A 117 13.84 -5.28 -0.31
CA GLY A 117 13.57 -4.16 0.58
C GLY A 117 14.43 -2.94 0.27
N ASP A 118 14.53 -2.01 1.21
CA ASP A 118 15.29 -0.78 1.04
C ASP A 118 16.80 -1.03 0.91
N ASP A 119 17.36 -1.88 1.76
CA ASP A 119 18.80 -2.08 1.91
C ASP A 119 19.25 -3.50 1.61
N SER A 120 18.32 -4.41 1.45
CA SER A 120 18.63 -5.82 1.24
C SER A 120 17.63 -6.52 0.35
N SER A 121 18.10 -7.51 -0.37
CA SER A 121 17.32 -8.53 -1.05
C SER A 121 17.29 -9.80 -0.20
N ASN A 122 16.23 -10.58 -0.31
CA ASN A 122 16.04 -11.79 0.48
C ASN A 122 15.52 -12.93 -0.38
N VAL A 123 16.09 -14.12 -0.16
CA VAL A 123 15.51 -15.40 -0.58
C VAL A 123 15.24 -16.19 0.69
N THR A 124 13.99 -16.57 0.94
CA THR A 124 13.58 -17.26 2.17
C THR A 124 13.05 -18.65 1.86
N MET A 125 13.17 -19.56 2.82
CA MET A 125 12.65 -20.93 2.73
C MET A 125 11.94 -21.32 4.02
N SER A 126 10.83 -22.06 3.89
CA SER A 126 10.14 -22.73 4.98
C SER A 126 9.70 -24.11 4.52
N VAL A 127 10.08 -25.17 5.26
CA VAL A 127 9.88 -26.55 4.83
C VAL A 127 9.78 -27.49 6.03
N LEU A 128 9.05 -28.60 5.89
CA LEU A 128 9.09 -29.70 6.83
C LEU A 128 10.50 -30.35 6.83
N LYS A 129 10.97 -30.79 7.99
CA LYS A 129 12.27 -31.46 8.15
C LYS A 129 12.49 -32.60 7.14
N GLY A 130 11.45 -33.42 6.91
CA GLY A 130 11.50 -34.57 6.01
C GLY A 130 11.68 -34.21 4.53
N ASP A 131 11.25 -33.00 4.13
CA ASP A 131 11.32 -32.51 2.76
C ASP A 131 12.54 -31.56 2.52
N PHE A 132 13.34 -31.28 3.56
CA PHE A 132 14.42 -30.32 3.46
C PHE A 132 15.41 -30.68 2.33
N ASP A 133 15.84 -31.93 2.25
CA ASP A 133 16.83 -32.37 1.26
C ASP A 133 16.31 -32.29 -0.18
N THR A 134 15.00 -32.31 -0.33
CA THR A 134 14.31 -32.20 -1.63
C THR A 134 14.07 -30.72 -2.03
N VAL A 135 13.79 -29.85 -1.05
CA VAL A 135 13.47 -28.43 -1.29
C VAL A 135 14.71 -27.54 -1.25
N PHE A 136 15.73 -27.88 -0.48
CA PHE A 136 16.96 -27.08 -0.38
C PHE A 136 17.66 -26.84 -1.73
N PRO A 137 17.77 -27.81 -2.67
CA PRO A 137 18.29 -27.56 -4.02
C PRO A 137 17.48 -26.50 -4.79
N ILE A 138 16.17 -26.41 -4.57
CA ILE A 138 15.32 -25.37 -5.19
C ILE A 138 15.66 -23.99 -4.63
N PHE A 139 15.88 -23.88 -3.29
CA PHE A 139 16.34 -22.64 -2.68
C PHE A 139 17.67 -22.17 -3.27
N VAL A 140 18.64 -23.09 -3.46
CA VAL A 140 19.94 -22.78 -4.07
C VAL A 140 19.76 -22.33 -5.51
N ASP A 141 18.95 -23.03 -6.30
CA ASP A 141 18.73 -22.72 -7.72
C ASP A 141 18.01 -21.36 -7.90
N VAL A 142 17.03 -21.04 -7.06
CA VAL A 142 16.37 -19.70 -7.05
C VAL A 142 17.37 -18.60 -6.65
N LEU A 143 18.28 -18.88 -5.71
CA LEU A 143 19.27 -17.91 -5.27
C LEU A 143 20.33 -17.64 -6.36
N GLU A 144 20.85 -18.67 -7.00
CA GLU A 144 22.02 -18.58 -7.88
C GLU A 144 21.67 -18.45 -9.38
N HIS A 145 20.55 -19.06 -9.82
CA HIS A 145 20.25 -19.25 -11.24
C HIS A 145 18.84 -18.80 -11.65
N PRO A 146 18.35 -17.63 -11.24
CA PRO A 146 17.04 -17.16 -11.68
C PRO A 146 17.01 -16.90 -13.19
N ALA A 147 15.90 -17.29 -13.83
CA ALA A 147 15.74 -17.12 -15.28
C ALA A 147 15.18 -15.74 -15.67
N PHE A 148 14.46 -15.06 -14.76
CA PHE A 148 13.77 -13.79 -15.04
C PHE A 148 12.99 -13.83 -16.37
N ARG A 149 12.11 -14.83 -16.55
CA ARG A 149 11.35 -14.98 -17.80
C ARG A 149 10.53 -13.74 -18.11
N GLN A 150 10.58 -13.33 -19.37
CA GLN A 150 10.03 -12.04 -19.82
C GLN A 150 8.54 -11.86 -19.48
N ASP A 151 7.72 -12.90 -19.64
CA ASP A 151 6.30 -12.89 -19.33
C ASP A 151 6.01 -12.57 -17.85
N LYS A 152 6.83 -13.09 -16.93
CA LYS A 152 6.69 -12.82 -15.48
C LYS A 152 7.24 -11.43 -15.12
N VAL A 153 8.27 -10.95 -15.82
CA VAL A 153 8.73 -9.56 -15.69
C VAL A 153 7.64 -8.58 -16.16
N ASP A 154 7.00 -8.87 -17.29
CA ASP A 154 5.91 -8.04 -17.83
C ASP A 154 4.68 -8.07 -16.91
N LEU A 155 4.37 -9.21 -16.31
CA LEU A 155 3.33 -9.31 -15.27
C LEU A 155 3.64 -8.44 -14.06
N ALA A 156 4.87 -8.49 -13.53
CA ALA A 156 5.29 -7.66 -12.40
C ALA A 156 5.25 -6.16 -12.74
N LYS A 157 5.61 -5.77 -13.96
CA LYS A 157 5.46 -4.40 -14.46
C LYS A 157 3.99 -3.99 -14.53
N THR A 158 3.11 -4.85 -15.01
CA THR A 158 1.66 -4.60 -15.08
C THR A 158 1.06 -4.42 -13.69
N GLN A 159 1.43 -5.24 -12.72
CA GLN A 159 1.01 -5.11 -11.32
C GLN A 159 1.50 -3.79 -10.72
N THR A 160 2.74 -3.40 -11.02
CA THR A 160 3.32 -2.14 -10.54
C THR A 160 2.59 -0.94 -11.16
N THR A 161 2.29 -0.95 -12.45
CA THR A 161 1.53 0.12 -13.12
C THR A 161 0.09 0.23 -12.57
N THR A 162 -0.53 -0.89 -12.25
CA THR A 162 -1.83 -0.92 -11.57
C THR A 162 -1.75 -0.27 -10.18
N SER A 163 -0.69 -0.53 -9.43
CA SER A 163 -0.48 0.10 -8.12
C SER A 163 -0.28 1.61 -8.24
N ILE A 164 0.45 2.07 -9.28
CA ILE A 164 0.62 3.51 -9.56
C ILE A 164 -0.73 4.17 -9.81
N SER A 165 -1.61 3.58 -10.63
CA SER A 165 -2.91 4.16 -10.96
C SER A 165 -3.82 4.36 -9.74
N ARG A 166 -3.60 3.60 -8.67
CA ARG A 166 -4.39 3.62 -7.44
C ARG A 166 -3.70 4.28 -6.24
N ARG A 167 -2.47 4.79 -6.43
CA ARG A 167 -1.65 5.31 -5.31
C ARG A 167 -2.24 6.51 -4.59
N ASN A 168 -3.27 7.15 -5.16
CA ASN A 168 -3.99 8.28 -4.57
C ASN A 168 -5.38 7.90 -4.02
N ASP A 169 -5.71 6.60 -3.97
CA ASP A 169 -6.99 6.15 -3.40
C ASP A 169 -6.98 6.22 -1.86
N ASP A 170 -5.82 5.97 -1.23
CA ASP A 170 -5.65 6.01 0.22
C ASP A 170 -5.07 7.35 0.69
N PRO A 171 -5.83 8.16 1.47
CA PRO A 171 -5.35 9.44 1.98
C PRO A 171 -4.13 9.32 2.90
N LYS A 172 -4.04 8.22 3.68
CA LYS A 172 -2.86 7.98 4.52
C LYS A 172 -1.64 7.64 3.68
N GLY A 173 -1.78 6.80 2.67
CA GLY A 173 -0.71 6.47 1.73
C GLY A 173 -0.20 7.71 0.97
N ILE A 174 -1.08 8.66 0.63
CA ILE A 174 -0.67 9.97 0.10
C ILE A 174 0.19 10.71 1.12
N ALA A 175 -0.30 10.81 2.37
CA ALA A 175 0.40 11.54 3.43
C ALA A 175 1.77 10.91 3.74
N ASP A 176 1.87 9.58 3.80
CA ASP A 176 3.13 8.85 4.03
C ASP A 176 4.17 9.14 2.92
N ARG A 177 3.74 9.11 1.67
CA ARG A 177 4.57 9.37 0.50
C ARG A 177 5.08 10.81 0.48
N GLU A 178 4.20 11.78 0.67
CA GLU A 178 4.56 13.19 0.63
C GLU A 178 5.37 13.59 1.87
N MET A 179 5.11 13.01 3.04
CA MET A 179 5.94 13.13 4.24
C MET A 179 7.37 12.65 3.96
N GLY A 180 7.54 11.51 3.31
CA GLY A 180 8.86 11.02 2.90
C GLY A 180 9.61 11.99 2.00
N LYS A 181 8.93 12.60 1.01
CA LYS A 181 9.53 13.63 0.14
C LYS A 181 9.91 14.90 0.91
N LEU A 182 9.07 15.35 1.84
CA LEU A 182 9.34 16.52 2.66
C LEU A 182 10.53 16.28 3.61
N GLY A 183 10.60 15.08 4.19
CA GLY A 183 11.62 14.74 5.17
C GLY A 183 12.97 14.35 4.59
N TYR A 184 13.01 13.57 3.52
CA TYR A 184 14.26 13.12 2.89
C TYR A 184 14.66 13.98 1.67
N GLY A 185 13.71 14.73 1.08
CA GLY A 185 13.87 15.34 -0.24
C GLY A 185 13.42 14.40 -1.36
N ALA A 186 12.75 14.97 -2.37
CA ALA A 186 12.14 14.19 -3.46
C ALA A 186 13.15 13.33 -4.26
N ASP A 187 14.40 13.79 -4.35
CA ASP A 187 15.48 13.10 -5.07
C ASP A 187 16.17 12.01 -4.22
N SER A 188 15.84 11.95 -2.93
CA SER A 188 16.44 10.98 -2.02
C SER A 188 16.10 9.54 -2.45
N PRO A 189 17.05 8.59 -2.39
CA PRO A 189 16.77 7.18 -2.62
C PRO A 189 15.71 6.61 -1.66
N TYR A 190 15.42 7.30 -0.55
CA TYR A 190 14.42 6.92 0.45
C TYR A 190 13.03 7.55 0.22
N ALA A 191 12.90 8.46 -0.74
CA ALA A 191 11.65 9.18 -1.03
C ALA A 191 11.25 9.16 -2.52
N ARG A 192 12.08 8.55 -3.38
CA ARG A 192 11.75 8.40 -4.80
C ARG A 192 10.47 7.60 -4.99
N VAL A 193 9.65 8.05 -5.91
CA VAL A 193 8.36 7.43 -6.22
C VAL A 193 8.47 6.69 -7.54
N THR A 194 7.93 5.49 -7.57
CA THR A 194 7.82 4.71 -8.81
C THR A 194 6.80 5.35 -9.73
N GLU A 195 7.20 5.62 -10.98
CA GLU A 195 6.38 6.25 -12.02
C GLU A 195 6.23 5.33 -13.23
N TYR A 196 5.23 5.56 -14.07
CA TYR A 196 5.08 4.80 -15.32
C TYR A 196 6.34 4.85 -16.18
N SER A 197 6.98 6.01 -16.29
CA SER A 197 8.21 6.20 -17.06
C SER A 197 9.36 5.36 -16.53
N THR A 198 9.55 5.30 -15.20
CA THR A 198 10.62 4.51 -14.59
C THR A 198 10.34 3.01 -14.67
N VAL A 199 9.07 2.57 -14.52
CA VAL A 199 8.66 1.17 -14.73
C VAL A 199 8.89 0.75 -16.19
N ASN A 200 8.51 1.61 -17.14
CA ASN A 200 8.71 1.32 -18.57
C ASN A 200 10.19 1.21 -18.95
N SER A 201 11.06 1.99 -18.30
CA SER A 201 12.50 1.94 -18.54
C SER A 201 13.19 0.65 -18.03
N VAL A 202 12.57 -0.05 -17.06
CA VAL A 202 13.12 -1.30 -16.53
C VAL A 202 13.03 -2.42 -17.57
N THR A 203 14.14 -3.07 -17.82
CA THR A 203 14.27 -4.23 -18.73
C THR A 203 14.62 -5.49 -17.95
N ARG A 204 14.43 -6.66 -18.56
CA ARG A 204 14.91 -7.93 -18.00
C ARG A 204 16.44 -7.89 -17.72
N ASP A 205 17.20 -7.26 -18.60
CA ASP A 205 18.66 -7.17 -18.46
C ASP A 205 19.05 -6.32 -17.23
N ASP A 206 18.26 -5.32 -16.85
CA ASP A 206 18.47 -4.58 -15.60
C ASP A 206 18.32 -5.47 -14.36
N LEU A 207 17.35 -6.42 -14.38
CA LEU A 207 17.17 -7.39 -13.30
C LEU A 207 18.37 -8.34 -13.21
N VAL A 208 18.81 -8.86 -14.35
CA VAL A 208 20.00 -9.72 -14.45
C VAL A 208 21.25 -8.97 -13.97
N ALA A 209 21.40 -7.71 -14.37
CA ALA A 209 22.54 -6.87 -13.96
C ALA A 209 22.52 -6.61 -12.43
N PHE A 210 21.34 -6.33 -11.85
CA PHE A 210 21.21 -6.16 -10.40
C PHE A 210 21.56 -7.44 -9.65
N HIS A 211 21.01 -8.58 -10.07
CA HIS A 211 21.33 -9.88 -9.49
C HIS A 211 22.83 -10.16 -9.56
N SER A 212 23.43 -10.05 -10.75
CA SER A 212 24.85 -10.27 -10.97
C SER A 212 25.78 -9.33 -10.20
N LYS A 213 25.28 -8.12 -9.85
CA LYS A 213 26.04 -7.15 -9.06
C LYS A 213 26.07 -7.45 -7.57
N TYR A 214 24.96 -7.93 -7.02
CA TYR A 214 24.79 -8.02 -5.57
C TYR A 214 24.76 -9.44 -5.02
N VAL A 215 24.32 -10.43 -5.81
CA VAL A 215 24.15 -11.81 -5.34
C VAL A 215 25.49 -12.56 -5.46
N HIS A 216 26.31 -12.37 -4.44
CA HIS A 216 27.63 -13.01 -4.29
C HIS A 216 27.82 -13.50 -2.86
N PRO A 217 28.56 -14.58 -2.62
CA PRO A 217 28.70 -15.18 -1.30
C PRO A 217 29.21 -14.19 -0.24
N ASN A 218 30.12 -13.30 -0.58
CA ASN A 218 30.66 -12.28 0.34
C ASN A 218 29.68 -11.13 0.65
N ASN A 219 28.54 -11.06 -0.03
CA ASN A 219 27.43 -10.12 0.25
C ASN A 219 26.24 -10.79 0.95
N ILE A 220 26.34 -12.10 1.24
CA ILE A 220 25.23 -12.93 1.74
C ILE A 220 25.47 -13.35 3.19
N ILE A 221 24.43 -13.20 4.00
CA ILE A 221 24.31 -13.87 5.28
C ILE A 221 23.21 -14.92 5.16
N LEU A 222 23.59 -16.20 5.28
CA LEU A 222 22.61 -17.29 5.40
C LEU A 222 22.22 -17.48 6.87
N SER A 223 20.96 -17.80 7.13
CA SER A 223 20.48 -18.12 8.45
C SER A 223 19.44 -19.23 8.42
N PHE A 224 19.58 -20.22 9.30
CA PHE A 224 18.63 -21.32 9.43
C PHE A 224 18.28 -21.57 10.90
N VAL A 225 17.00 -21.77 11.17
CA VAL A 225 16.45 -22.18 12.46
C VAL A 225 15.48 -23.32 12.28
N GLY A 226 15.51 -24.31 13.14
CA GLY A 226 14.57 -25.43 13.10
C GLY A 226 15.15 -26.75 13.53
N ASP A 227 14.42 -27.82 13.20
CA ASP A 227 14.74 -29.19 13.63
C ASP A 227 15.81 -29.82 12.73
N PHE A 228 17.05 -29.52 13.01
CA PHE A 228 18.23 -30.11 12.36
C PHE A 228 19.40 -30.25 13.35
N ASP A 229 20.37 -31.08 13.04
CA ASP A 229 21.68 -31.09 13.66
C ASP A 229 22.59 -30.01 13.04
N ALA A 230 23.16 -29.14 13.85
CA ALA A 230 23.93 -27.99 13.35
C ALA A 230 25.23 -28.38 12.65
N ALA A 231 25.84 -29.51 12.97
CA ALA A 231 27.05 -29.99 12.30
C ALA A 231 26.72 -30.56 10.91
N ALA A 232 25.64 -31.35 10.82
CA ALA A 232 25.15 -31.86 9.54
C ALA A 232 24.68 -30.74 8.60
N MET A 233 23.97 -29.75 9.15
CA MET A 233 23.51 -28.58 8.38
C MET A 233 24.71 -27.74 7.90
N GLU A 234 25.69 -27.48 8.77
CA GLU A 234 26.91 -26.77 8.36
C GLU A 234 27.61 -27.48 7.21
N LYS A 235 27.79 -28.82 7.31
CA LYS A 235 28.41 -29.59 6.23
C LYS A 235 27.64 -29.42 4.93
N LYS A 236 26.33 -29.55 4.94
CA LYS A 236 25.48 -29.41 3.74
C LYS A 236 25.59 -28.03 3.12
N LEU A 237 25.59 -26.95 3.91
CA LEU A 237 25.76 -25.59 3.44
C LEU A 237 27.17 -25.33 2.89
N ARG A 238 28.20 -25.89 3.53
CA ARG A 238 29.57 -25.85 2.98
C ARG A 238 29.67 -26.56 1.64
N ASP A 239 29.11 -27.76 1.52
CA ASP A 239 29.11 -28.53 0.27
C ASP A 239 28.40 -27.75 -0.85
N ALA A 240 27.30 -27.06 -0.55
CA ALA A 240 26.54 -26.29 -1.54
C ALA A 240 27.24 -24.98 -1.97
N PHE A 241 27.84 -24.24 -1.03
CA PHE A 241 28.23 -22.85 -1.30
C PHE A 241 29.73 -22.57 -1.29
N SER A 242 30.61 -23.52 -0.87
CA SER A 242 32.06 -23.22 -0.76
C SER A 242 32.74 -22.99 -2.10
N SER A 243 32.23 -23.57 -3.18
CA SER A 243 32.76 -23.40 -4.54
C SER A 243 32.30 -22.12 -5.22
N TRP A 244 31.30 -21.45 -4.69
CA TRP A 244 30.76 -20.21 -5.28
C TRP A 244 31.80 -19.08 -5.18
N PRO A 245 32.24 -18.48 -6.31
CA PRO A 245 33.30 -17.49 -6.29
C PRO A 245 32.88 -16.18 -5.66
N LYS A 246 33.81 -15.49 -5.01
CA LYS A 246 33.58 -14.12 -4.51
C LYS A 246 33.29 -13.18 -5.66
N GLY A 247 32.39 -12.21 -5.38
CA GLY A 247 32.12 -11.11 -6.29
C GLY A 247 32.49 -9.75 -5.70
N PRO A 248 32.10 -8.66 -6.37
CA PRO A 248 32.28 -7.31 -5.86
C PRO A 248 31.66 -7.14 -4.48
N GLN A 249 32.35 -6.41 -3.60
CA GLN A 249 31.81 -6.06 -2.29
C GLN A 249 30.72 -4.99 -2.44
N ALA A 250 29.53 -5.27 -1.97
CA ALA A 250 28.46 -4.26 -1.89
C ALA A 250 28.82 -3.17 -0.88
N PRO A 251 28.41 -1.90 -1.11
CA PRO A 251 28.59 -0.83 -0.16
C PRO A 251 27.93 -1.17 1.19
N ILE A 252 28.65 -0.91 2.28
CA ILE A 252 28.11 -1.09 3.65
C ILE A 252 27.40 0.18 4.11
N SER A 253 27.91 1.35 3.68
CA SER A 253 27.32 2.64 4.04
C SER A 253 26.04 2.91 3.26
N ALA A 254 25.03 3.40 3.96
CA ALA A 254 23.81 3.86 3.33
C ALA A 254 24.09 5.05 2.39
N PRO A 255 23.48 5.10 1.19
CA PRO A 255 23.61 6.26 0.32
C PRO A 255 23.02 7.50 1.00
N THR A 256 23.65 8.63 0.76
CA THR A 256 23.19 9.96 1.18
C THR A 256 22.60 10.67 -0.03
N GLY A 257 21.68 11.59 0.19
CA GLY A 257 21.11 12.40 -0.88
C GLY A 257 19.73 12.92 -0.53
N GLY A 258 19.30 13.90 -1.33
CA GLY A 258 18.06 14.64 -1.12
C GLY A 258 18.23 15.82 -0.16
N THR A 259 17.44 16.86 -0.37
CA THR A 259 17.38 18.04 0.49
C THR A 259 15.99 18.10 1.11
N PRO A 260 15.87 18.01 2.45
CA PRO A 260 14.59 18.17 3.13
C PRO A 260 13.91 19.48 2.74
N ALA A 261 12.59 19.46 2.72
CA ALA A 261 11.80 20.66 2.47
C ALA A 261 12.01 21.69 3.58
N LYS A 262 11.87 22.97 3.23
CA LYS A 262 11.90 24.07 4.21
C LYS A 262 10.68 23.95 5.14
N ALA A 263 10.85 24.38 6.39
CA ALA A 263 9.74 24.48 7.33
C ALA A 263 8.61 25.33 6.74
N GLY A 264 7.36 24.85 6.88
CA GLY A 264 6.19 25.51 6.30
C GLY A 264 4.94 24.65 6.40
N VAL A 265 3.86 25.11 5.77
CA VAL A 265 2.60 24.36 5.67
C VAL A 265 2.44 23.85 4.25
N TYR A 266 2.27 22.56 4.11
CA TYR A 266 2.10 21.86 2.83
C TYR A 266 0.73 21.23 2.78
N TYR A 267 0.07 21.34 1.64
CA TYR A 267 -1.32 20.91 1.51
C TYR A 267 -1.54 20.06 0.26
N VAL A 268 -2.19 18.93 0.46
CA VAL A 268 -2.73 18.07 -0.59
C VAL A 268 -4.24 18.13 -0.54
N ALA A 269 -4.87 18.61 -1.60
CA ALA A 269 -6.33 18.63 -1.72
C ALA A 269 -6.85 17.20 -1.96
N LYS A 270 -7.78 16.76 -1.09
CA LYS A 270 -8.47 15.47 -1.19
C LYS A 270 -9.94 15.68 -0.81
N ASP A 271 -10.79 15.92 -1.82
CA ASP A 271 -12.17 16.38 -1.61
C ASP A 271 -13.16 15.26 -1.23
N ASP A 272 -12.78 14.01 -1.36
CA ASP A 272 -13.61 12.82 -1.11
C ASP A 272 -13.41 12.21 0.29
N VAL A 273 -12.84 12.98 1.22
CA VAL A 273 -12.57 12.54 2.59
C VAL A 273 -13.30 13.39 3.63
N THR A 274 -13.59 12.78 4.80
CA THR A 274 -14.19 13.43 5.97
C THR A 274 -13.20 13.63 7.11
N GLN A 275 -11.97 13.17 6.92
CA GLN A 275 -10.87 13.28 7.88
C GLN A 275 -9.64 13.86 7.20
N SER A 276 -8.83 14.56 7.98
CA SER A 276 -7.51 15.03 7.59
C SER A 276 -6.43 14.08 8.11
N ASN A 277 -5.50 13.71 7.23
CA ASN A 277 -4.25 13.08 7.61
C ASN A 277 -3.16 14.16 7.69
N ILE A 278 -2.56 14.28 8.86
CA ILE A 278 -1.60 15.33 9.17
C ILE A 278 -0.26 14.69 9.49
N TYR A 279 0.82 15.20 8.92
CA TYR A 279 2.19 14.94 9.36
C TYR A 279 2.86 16.22 9.79
N VAL A 280 3.59 16.13 10.90
CA VAL A 280 4.64 17.09 11.26
C VAL A 280 5.96 16.37 11.04
N VAL A 281 6.85 16.91 10.22
CA VAL A 281 8.11 16.26 9.84
C VAL A 281 9.28 17.21 9.87
N HIS A 282 10.44 16.73 10.36
CA HIS A 282 11.73 17.41 10.32
C HIS A 282 12.79 16.44 9.79
N GLY A 283 13.38 16.79 8.65
CA GLY A 283 14.38 15.96 7.99
C GLY A 283 15.75 15.99 8.67
N GLY A 284 16.49 14.88 8.53
CA GLY A 284 17.87 14.79 9.00
C GLY A 284 18.05 14.75 10.53
N THR A 285 16.98 14.50 11.28
CA THR A 285 16.96 14.53 12.74
C THR A 285 16.93 13.15 13.39
N GLY A 286 16.93 12.07 12.61
CA GLY A 286 16.96 10.70 13.13
C GLY A 286 18.29 10.34 13.79
N VAL A 287 18.25 9.34 14.63
CA VAL A 287 19.38 8.88 15.45
C VAL A 287 19.77 7.46 15.08
N LEU A 288 21.07 7.20 14.85
CA LEU A 288 21.56 5.85 14.64
C LEU A 288 21.55 5.07 15.96
N ARG A 289 21.31 3.76 15.89
CA ARG A 289 21.27 2.88 17.08
C ARG A 289 22.61 2.75 17.82
N ASN A 290 23.73 3.07 17.19
CA ASN A 290 25.05 3.14 17.84
C ASN A 290 25.41 4.54 18.35
N HIS A 291 24.54 5.54 18.14
CA HIS A 291 24.75 6.89 18.61
C HIS A 291 24.56 6.97 20.15
N PRO A 292 25.35 7.76 20.88
CA PRO A 292 25.18 7.90 22.34
C PRO A 292 23.77 8.35 22.77
N ASP A 293 23.07 9.13 21.95
CA ASP A 293 21.74 9.65 22.23
C ASP A 293 20.62 8.60 22.02
N PHE A 294 20.93 7.42 21.47
CA PHE A 294 19.93 6.42 21.09
C PHE A 294 18.98 6.06 22.24
N TYR A 295 19.52 5.67 23.40
CA TYR A 295 18.71 5.23 24.53
C TYR A 295 17.84 6.34 25.11
N ALA A 296 18.38 7.54 25.24
CA ALA A 296 17.61 8.72 25.66
C ALA A 296 16.50 9.07 24.67
N THR A 297 16.76 8.92 23.37
CA THR A 297 15.75 9.11 22.30
C THR A 297 14.65 8.06 22.39
N GLN A 298 14.96 6.80 22.68
CA GLN A 298 13.95 5.75 22.88
C GLN A 298 13.01 6.10 24.04
N VAL A 299 13.57 6.53 25.19
CA VAL A 299 12.78 6.93 26.36
C VAL A 299 11.95 8.19 26.05
N MET A 300 12.52 9.17 25.36
CA MET A 300 11.80 10.36 24.90
C MET A 300 10.61 9.99 24.02
N ASN A 301 10.80 9.12 23.03
CA ASN A 301 9.74 8.68 22.12
C ASN A 301 8.61 7.96 22.89
N GLU A 302 8.96 7.14 23.87
CA GLU A 302 7.97 6.45 24.70
C GLU A 302 7.14 7.44 25.53
N ILE A 303 7.77 8.43 26.19
CA ILE A 303 7.06 9.49 26.92
C ILE A 303 6.18 10.31 25.97
N LEU A 304 6.68 10.62 24.76
CA LEU A 304 5.95 11.42 23.78
C LEU A 304 4.71 10.69 23.25
N SER A 305 4.87 9.44 22.81
CA SER A 305 3.85 8.73 22.03
C SER A 305 3.69 7.24 22.38
N GLY A 306 4.25 6.78 23.50
CA GLY A 306 4.14 5.39 23.93
C GLY A 306 2.73 5.03 24.38
N GLY A 307 2.01 4.30 23.54
CA GLY A 307 0.66 3.81 23.83
C GLY A 307 -0.33 4.92 24.22
N PHE A 308 -1.27 4.57 25.11
CA PHE A 308 -2.30 5.52 25.57
C PHE A 308 -1.80 6.48 26.66
N SER A 309 -0.71 6.16 27.33
CA SER A 309 -0.11 6.98 28.39
C SER A 309 0.84 8.06 27.86
N GLY A 310 1.27 7.97 26.61
CA GLY A 310 2.11 8.98 25.98
C GLY A 310 1.44 10.36 25.95
N ARG A 311 2.25 11.42 26.08
CA ARG A 311 1.77 12.82 26.20
C ARG A 311 0.82 13.17 25.05
N LEU A 312 1.14 12.81 23.80
CA LEU A 312 0.31 13.13 22.64
C LEU A 312 -1.06 12.44 22.68
N MET A 313 -1.10 11.14 22.99
CA MET A 313 -2.36 10.42 23.08
C MET A 313 -3.22 10.91 24.23
N ASN A 314 -2.59 11.22 25.36
CA ASN A 314 -3.32 11.73 26.54
C ASN A 314 -3.92 13.12 26.25
N ASP A 315 -3.15 14.09 25.75
CA ASP A 315 -3.66 15.45 25.49
C ASP A 315 -4.61 15.47 24.28
N ILE A 316 -4.13 15.06 23.09
CA ILE A 316 -4.86 15.26 21.83
C ILE A 316 -6.09 14.35 21.73
N ARG A 317 -5.97 13.08 22.14
CA ARG A 317 -7.08 12.13 22.05
C ARG A 317 -7.94 12.14 23.29
N THR A 318 -7.35 11.93 24.49
CA THR A 318 -8.14 11.66 25.69
C THR A 318 -8.72 12.94 26.26
N GLN A 319 -7.96 14.03 26.37
CA GLN A 319 -8.43 15.28 26.98
C GLN A 319 -9.19 16.14 26.00
N ARG A 320 -8.68 16.32 24.76
CA ARG A 320 -9.29 17.22 23.76
C ARG A 320 -10.24 16.52 22.78
N GLY A 321 -10.15 15.20 22.61
CA GLY A 321 -10.99 14.47 21.64
C GLY A 321 -10.75 14.83 20.18
N LEU A 322 -9.60 15.40 19.84
CA LEU A 322 -9.30 15.93 18.51
C LEU A 322 -8.91 14.83 17.51
N ALA A 323 -8.29 13.72 17.97
CA ALA A 323 -7.82 12.67 17.09
C ALA A 323 -8.20 11.28 17.58
N TYR A 324 -8.46 10.35 16.66
CA TYR A 324 -8.56 8.92 16.98
C TYR A 324 -7.19 8.31 17.26
N GLY A 325 -6.17 8.74 16.52
CA GLY A 325 -4.79 8.29 16.67
C GLY A 325 -3.82 9.41 16.38
N VAL A 326 -2.80 9.50 17.24
CA VAL A 326 -1.66 10.39 17.09
C VAL A 326 -0.43 9.69 17.62
N GLY A 327 0.71 9.82 16.94
CA GLY A 327 1.95 9.22 17.40
C GLY A 327 3.10 9.37 16.41
N GLY A 328 4.28 9.03 16.87
CA GLY A 328 5.53 9.14 16.14
C GLY A 328 6.67 9.53 17.07
N GLY A 329 7.75 10.07 16.51
CA GLY A 329 8.93 10.46 17.27
C GLY A 329 10.15 10.62 16.38
N VAL A 330 11.31 10.51 16.95
CA VAL A 330 12.60 10.52 16.25
C VAL A 330 12.95 9.10 15.82
N ASP A 331 13.11 8.88 14.52
CA ASP A 331 13.50 7.56 14.00
C ASP A 331 14.85 7.11 14.53
N THR A 332 14.97 5.81 14.79
CA THR A 332 16.21 5.18 15.26
C THR A 332 16.58 4.01 14.36
N ASN A 333 17.40 4.26 13.37
CA ASN A 333 17.79 3.29 12.34
C ASN A 333 19.18 2.69 12.60
N PHE A 334 19.52 1.60 11.89
CA PHE A 334 20.83 0.95 12.01
C PHE A 334 21.93 1.68 11.24
N ASP A 335 21.65 2.15 10.03
CA ASP A 335 22.71 2.60 9.09
C ASP A 335 22.47 3.97 8.46
N ARG A 336 21.28 4.56 8.63
CA ARG A 336 20.96 5.90 8.10
C ARG A 336 20.24 6.75 9.13
N PRO A 337 20.47 8.08 9.13
CA PRO A 337 19.58 8.99 9.87
C PRO A 337 18.15 8.88 9.35
N GLY A 338 17.20 8.90 10.27
CA GLY A 338 15.79 8.95 9.94
C GLY A 338 15.26 10.37 9.98
N LEU A 339 14.00 10.49 10.37
CA LEU A 339 13.27 11.73 10.50
C LEU A 339 12.76 11.87 11.93
N PHE A 340 12.47 13.10 12.35
CA PHE A 340 11.45 13.32 13.35
C PHE A 340 10.12 13.45 12.62
N HIS A 341 9.13 12.67 12.99
CA HIS A 341 7.79 12.78 12.43
C HIS A 341 6.71 12.40 13.43
N ILE A 342 5.58 13.09 13.38
CA ILE A 342 4.34 12.75 14.09
C ILE A 342 3.23 12.67 13.06
N TRP A 343 2.49 11.57 13.06
CA TRP A 343 1.25 11.41 12.33
C TRP A 343 0.04 11.62 13.23
N MET A 344 -1.03 12.21 12.67
CA MET A 344 -2.29 12.40 13.33
C MET A 344 -3.46 12.29 12.34
N GLY A 345 -4.49 11.53 12.71
CA GLY A 345 -5.76 11.48 11.99
C GLY A 345 -6.84 12.23 12.76
N THR A 346 -7.42 13.28 12.17
CA THR A 346 -8.46 14.14 12.81
C THR A 346 -9.66 14.32 11.90
N LYS A 347 -10.81 14.72 12.46
CA LYS A 347 -11.97 15.17 11.68
C LYS A 347 -11.61 16.44 10.89
N SER A 348 -12.13 16.60 9.67
CA SER A 348 -11.87 17.80 8.85
C SER A 348 -12.18 19.09 9.60
N GLY A 349 -13.32 19.15 10.33
CA GLY A 349 -13.72 20.31 11.13
C GLY A 349 -12.90 20.57 12.41
N SER A 350 -11.77 19.90 12.60
CA SER A 350 -10.84 20.13 13.72
C SER A 350 -9.38 20.20 13.26
N THR A 351 -9.14 20.36 11.96
CA THR A 351 -7.81 20.24 11.36
C THR A 351 -6.80 21.27 11.90
N VAL A 352 -7.17 22.53 11.89
CA VAL A 352 -6.25 23.61 12.34
C VAL A 352 -6.09 23.60 13.86
N GLU A 353 -7.16 23.31 14.60
CA GLU A 353 -7.10 23.17 16.04
C GLU A 353 -6.16 22.02 16.45
N ALA A 354 -6.25 20.87 15.78
CA ALA A 354 -5.41 19.71 16.04
C ALA A 354 -3.93 19.99 15.75
N VAL A 355 -3.61 20.69 14.65
CA VAL A 355 -2.22 21.12 14.36
C VAL A 355 -1.69 22.06 15.44
N ASN A 356 -2.50 23.00 15.92
CA ASN A 356 -2.09 23.92 16.99
C ASN A 356 -1.86 23.21 18.32
N ALA A 357 -2.74 22.24 18.67
CA ALA A 357 -2.54 21.38 19.85
C ALA A 357 -1.21 20.62 19.76
N LEU A 358 -0.95 19.97 18.61
CA LEU A 358 0.30 19.25 18.40
C LEU A 358 1.55 20.17 18.49
N ARG A 359 1.49 21.39 17.93
CA ARG A 359 2.58 22.37 18.07
C ARG A 359 2.82 22.78 19.53
N THR A 360 1.75 22.92 20.32
CA THR A 360 1.80 23.19 21.75
C THR A 360 2.51 22.06 22.48
N ASP A 361 2.10 20.81 22.24
CA ASP A 361 2.69 19.62 22.88
C ASP A 361 4.19 19.46 22.55
N LEU A 362 4.57 19.73 21.29
CA LEU A 362 5.98 19.72 20.90
C LEU A 362 6.78 20.84 21.59
N GLY A 363 6.18 22.01 21.84
CA GLY A 363 6.76 23.07 22.66
C GLY A 363 6.89 22.68 24.11
N ASP A 364 5.88 22.03 24.64
CA ASP A 364 5.86 21.51 26.01
C ASP A 364 6.92 20.43 26.24
N LEU A 365 7.17 19.58 25.24
CA LEU A 365 8.21 18.57 25.29
C LEU A 365 9.61 19.19 25.53
N GLN A 366 9.84 20.40 25.01
CA GLN A 366 11.12 21.11 25.18
C GLN A 366 11.20 21.93 26.48
N SER A 367 10.06 22.41 26.98
CA SER A 367 9.99 23.41 28.05
C SER A 367 9.57 22.82 29.40
N LYS A 368 8.68 21.82 29.40
CA LYS A 368 8.22 21.20 30.63
C LYS A 368 9.17 20.08 31.08
N PRO A 369 9.47 20.00 32.39
CA PRO A 369 10.34 18.95 32.91
C PRO A 369 9.71 17.56 32.70
N PHE A 370 10.57 16.55 32.55
CA PHE A 370 10.18 15.16 32.58
C PHE A 370 10.10 14.71 34.04
N THR A 371 8.98 14.19 34.46
CA THR A 371 8.78 13.74 35.84
C THR A 371 9.51 12.39 36.07
N ALA A 372 9.79 12.09 37.34
CA ALA A 372 10.38 10.80 37.71
C ALA A 372 9.44 9.62 37.34
N ASP A 373 8.14 9.83 37.47
CA ASP A 373 7.12 8.82 37.14
C ASP A 373 7.06 8.55 35.65
N GLU A 374 7.02 9.59 34.78
CA GLU A 374 7.07 9.42 33.33
C GLU A 374 8.33 8.66 32.89
N LEU A 375 9.48 9.01 33.49
CA LEU A 375 10.75 8.35 33.19
C LEU A 375 10.72 6.87 33.61
N ALA A 376 10.20 6.57 34.79
CA ALA A 376 10.10 5.22 35.30
C ALA A 376 9.16 4.37 34.47
N GLN A 377 7.95 4.88 34.19
CA GLN A 377 6.94 4.21 33.34
C GLN A 377 7.46 3.94 31.93
N ALA A 378 8.09 4.92 31.28
CA ALA A 378 8.63 4.75 29.94
C ALA A 378 9.72 3.67 29.89
N LYS A 379 10.65 3.68 30.85
CA LYS A 379 11.68 2.65 30.93
C LYS A 379 11.09 1.26 31.16
N GLU A 380 10.12 1.16 32.06
CA GLU A 380 9.43 -0.09 32.35
C GLU A 380 8.68 -0.61 31.12
N ALA A 381 7.93 0.23 30.44
CA ALA A 381 7.21 -0.13 29.20
C ALA A 381 8.18 -0.67 28.14
N ILE A 382 9.30 0.04 27.88
CA ILE A 382 10.30 -0.40 26.92
C ILE A 382 10.93 -1.74 27.33
N LEU A 383 11.30 -1.91 28.61
CA LEU A 383 11.94 -3.13 29.09
C LEU A 383 10.97 -4.33 29.08
N ASN A 384 9.71 -4.12 29.43
CA ASN A 384 8.69 -5.16 29.37
C ASN A 384 8.44 -5.58 27.92
N ALA A 385 8.37 -4.63 26.97
CA ALA A 385 8.25 -4.92 25.55
C ALA A 385 9.52 -5.60 24.98
N TYR A 386 10.69 -5.29 25.54
CA TYR A 386 11.96 -5.85 25.09
C TYR A 386 12.02 -7.38 25.18
N VAL A 387 11.40 -7.99 26.20
CA VAL A 387 11.36 -9.45 26.38
C VAL A 387 10.78 -10.13 25.14
N PHE A 388 9.76 -9.55 24.52
CA PHE A 388 9.10 -10.08 23.34
C PHE A 388 9.92 -9.93 22.04
N THR A 389 11.05 -9.24 22.10
CA THR A 389 11.96 -9.15 20.94
C THR A 389 12.84 -10.39 20.79
N ALA A 390 12.91 -11.25 21.80
CA ALA A 390 13.74 -12.46 21.85
C ALA A 390 12.98 -13.66 22.46
N ASP A 391 11.66 -13.71 22.30
CA ASP A 391 10.76 -14.74 22.83
C ASP A 391 10.80 -16.07 22.06
N SER A 392 11.53 -16.13 20.93
CA SER A 392 11.72 -17.33 20.14
C SER A 392 13.13 -17.40 19.54
N LYS A 393 13.60 -18.63 19.27
CA LYS A 393 14.89 -18.85 18.63
C LYS A 393 14.99 -18.16 17.27
N ALA A 394 13.89 -18.09 16.52
CA ALA A 394 13.84 -17.38 15.23
C ALA A 394 14.08 -15.86 15.40
N LYS A 395 13.49 -15.22 16.43
CA LYS A 395 13.73 -13.79 16.71
C LYS A 395 15.17 -13.54 17.16
N ILE A 396 15.71 -14.41 18.02
CA ILE A 396 17.12 -14.34 18.46
C ILE A 396 18.05 -14.44 17.26
N LEU A 397 17.81 -15.41 16.36
CA LEU A 397 18.59 -15.56 15.14
C LEU A 397 18.50 -14.29 14.27
N ALA A 398 17.30 -13.76 14.06
CA ALA A 398 17.09 -12.53 13.28
C ALA A 398 17.85 -11.33 13.87
N GLN A 399 17.87 -11.18 15.19
CA GLN A 399 18.66 -10.15 15.86
C GLN A 399 20.18 -10.32 15.58
N ARG A 400 20.70 -11.54 15.61
CA ARG A 400 22.13 -11.80 15.32
C ARG A 400 22.46 -11.50 13.87
N VAL A 401 21.60 -11.89 12.94
CA VAL A 401 21.73 -11.57 11.49
C VAL A 401 21.74 -10.05 11.29
N ASN A 402 20.85 -9.31 11.96
CA ASN A 402 20.81 -7.83 11.88
C ASN A 402 22.10 -7.20 12.38
N LEU A 403 22.63 -7.63 13.54
CA LEU A 403 23.88 -7.10 14.07
C LEU A 403 25.05 -7.35 13.12
N GLU A 404 25.16 -8.56 12.56
CA GLU A 404 26.18 -8.91 11.58
C GLU A 404 26.04 -8.08 10.29
N PHE A 405 24.79 -7.93 9.80
CA PHE A 405 24.49 -7.19 8.57
C PHE A 405 24.89 -5.73 8.65
N TYR A 406 24.64 -5.08 9.80
CA TYR A 406 24.96 -3.65 9.99
C TYR A 406 26.29 -3.40 10.68
N GLY A 407 27.05 -4.45 11.04
CA GLY A 407 28.35 -4.32 11.69
C GLY A 407 28.29 -3.88 13.14
N TYR A 408 27.23 -4.22 13.86
CA TYR A 408 27.09 -3.91 15.28
C TYR A 408 27.75 -4.98 16.16
N PRO A 409 28.17 -4.62 17.39
CA PRO A 409 28.76 -5.59 18.32
C PRO A 409 27.79 -6.74 18.65
N ALA A 410 28.34 -7.93 18.81
CA ALA A 410 27.57 -9.15 19.06
C ALA A 410 26.75 -9.11 20.35
N ASP A 411 27.20 -8.34 21.33
CA ASP A 411 26.61 -8.16 22.66
C ASP A 411 25.69 -6.92 22.75
N TYR A 412 25.38 -6.27 21.63
CA TYR A 412 24.57 -5.06 21.56
C TYR A 412 23.26 -5.19 22.35
N TYR A 413 22.51 -6.27 22.11
CA TYR A 413 21.24 -6.50 22.77
C TYR A 413 21.40 -6.90 24.26
N GLN A 414 22.51 -7.50 24.65
CA GLN A 414 22.78 -7.84 26.05
C GLN A 414 23.01 -6.58 26.88
N GLN A 415 23.62 -5.54 26.31
CA GLN A 415 23.87 -4.27 26.99
C GLN A 415 22.64 -3.35 27.00
N TYR A 416 21.61 -3.64 26.18
CA TYR A 416 20.47 -2.76 25.97
C TYR A 416 19.72 -2.41 27.29
N PRO A 417 19.33 -3.39 28.16
CA PRO A 417 18.58 -3.09 29.37
C PRO A 417 19.35 -2.17 30.31
N ALA A 418 20.64 -2.45 30.55
CA ALA A 418 21.47 -1.66 31.44
C ALA A 418 21.67 -0.22 30.95
N ARG A 419 21.90 -0.05 29.64
CA ARG A 419 22.04 1.28 29.04
C ARG A 419 20.73 2.08 29.05
N LEU A 420 19.60 1.41 28.83
CA LEU A 420 18.28 2.04 28.92
C LEU A 420 17.98 2.50 30.35
N GLN A 421 18.28 1.66 31.33
CA GLN A 421 18.08 1.99 32.77
C GLN A 421 18.93 3.18 33.23
N ALA A 422 20.12 3.36 32.67
CA ALA A 422 21.02 4.45 32.99
C ALA A 422 20.56 5.83 32.49
N VAL A 423 19.56 5.90 31.58
CA VAL A 423 19.06 7.18 31.04
C VAL A 423 18.46 8.03 32.16
N THR A 424 18.85 9.31 32.22
CA THR A 424 18.35 10.30 33.18
C THR A 424 17.29 11.22 32.57
N ALA A 425 16.54 11.95 33.38
CA ALA A 425 15.61 12.99 32.92
C ALA A 425 16.35 14.10 32.14
N ASP A 426 17.56 14.44 32.55
CA ASP A 426 18.41 15.42 31.86
C ASP A 426 18.82 14.95 30.46
N ASP A 427 19.11 13.65 30.32
CA ASP A 427 19.38 13.06 29.00
C ASP A 427 18.17 13.17 28.07
N VAL A 428 16.98 12.87 28.59
CA VAL A 428 15.72 12.99 27.84
C VAL A 428 15.46 14.45 27.45
N ALA A 429 15.63 15.39 28.37
CA ALA A 429 15.47 16.80 28.11
C ALA A 429 16.47 17.32 27.07
N ARG A 430 17.70 16.86 27.12
CA ARG A 430 18.76 17.18 26.16
C ARG A 430 18.42 16.72 24.76
N VAL A 431 17.98 15.47 24.57
CA VAL A 431 17.64 14.92 23.26
C VAL A 431 16.34 15.55 22.72
N ALA A 432 15.36 15.84 23.57
CA ALA A 432 14.16 16.58 23.19
C ALA A 432 14.50 17.95 22.59
N LYS A 433 15.38 18.71 23.23
CA LYS A 433 15.86 20.01 22.70
C LYS A 433 16.68 19.88 21.43
N LYS A 434 17.44 18.78 21.29
CA LYS A 434 18.34 18.57 20.14
C LYS A 434 17.59 18.12 18.87
N TYR A 435 16.63 17.22 19.02
CA TYR A 435 16.03 16.51 17.87
C TYR A 435 14.60 16.95 17.58
N VAL A 436 13.89 17.58 18.52
CA VAL A 436 12.53 18.09 18.31
C VAL A 436 12.57 19.60 18.22
N SER A 437 12.33 20.15 17.04
CA SER A 437 12.37 21.60 16.79
C SER A 437 11.00 22.09 16.31
N PRO A 438 10.07 22.49 17.20
CA PRO A 438 8.69 22.84 16.85
C PRO A 438 8.56 23.92 15.76
N ASN A 439 9.55 24.81 15.67
CA ASN A 439 9.58 25.92 14.69
C ASN A 439 10.29 25.57 13.36
N GLN A 440 10.87 24.37 13.25
CA GLN A 440 11.61 23.93 12.06
C GLN A 440 10.95 22.74 11.37
N VAL A 441 9.70 22.50 11.66
CA VAL A 441 8.94 21.39 11.10
C VAL A 441 8.15 21.82 9.86
N SER A 442 8.04 20.92 8.90
CA SER A 442 7.05 20.99 7.85
C SER A 442 5.75 20.34 8.35
N VAL A 443 4.63 21.04 8.19
CA VAL A 443 3.28 20.50 8.49
C VAL A 443 2.64 20.13 7.17
N LEU A 444 2.38 18.85 6.96
CA LEU A 444 1.65 18.34 5.81
C LEU A 444 0.21 18.06 6.22
N VAL A 445 -0.74 18.55 5.44
CA VAL A 445 -2.17 18.28 5.60
C VAL A 445 -2.71 17.67 4.31
N VAL A 446 -3.29 16.48 4.40
CA VAL A 446 -4.04 15.84 3.31
C VAL A 446 -5.52 15.82 3.73
N GLY A 447 -6.38 16.54 3.02
CA GLY A 447 -7.78 16.67 3.42
C GLY A 447 -8.58 17.62 2.53
N LYS A 448 -9.80 17.93 2.97
CA LYS A 448 -10.79 18.73 2.25
C LYS A 448 -10.92 20.12 2.90
N GLU A 449 -10.22 21.09 2.31
CA GLU A 449 -10.05 22.42 2.90
C GLU A 449 -11.38 23.15 3.24
N LYS A 450 -12.41 22.98 2.42
CA LYS A 450 -13.72 23.62 2.64
C LYS A 450 -14.44 23.15 3.91
N ASP A 451 -14.03 22.00 4.46
CA ASP A 451 -14.60 21.41 5.67
C ASP A 451 -13.73 21.68 6.92
N PHE A 452 -12.63 22.45 6.80
CA PHE A 452 -11.75 22.78 7.92
C PHE A 452 -12.38 23.81 8.86
N ASP A 453 -12.01 23.73 10.13
CA ASP A 453 -12.43 24.67 11.19
C ASP A 453 -11.93 26.11 10.94
N LYS A 454 -10.76 26.25 10.33
CA LYS A 454 -10.14 27.54 9.95
C LYS A 454 -9.33 27.38 8.66
N PRO A 455 -9.07 28.45 7.90
CA PRO A 455 -8.17 28.40 6.77
C PRO A 455 -6.76 27.96 7.18
N LEU A 456 -6.10 27.09 6.39
CA LEU A 456 -4.74 26.64 6.64
C LEU A 456 -3.73 27.80 6.68
N SER A 457 -4.01 28.91 6.01
CA SER A 457 -3.17 30.12 6.03
C SER A 457 -2.98 30.71 7.43
N THR A 458 -3.84 30.36 8.41
CA THR A 458 -3.65 30.73 9.82
C THR A 458 -2.48 30.02 10.49
N LEU A 459 -2.03 28.90 9.91
CA LEU A 459 -0.86 28.12 10.37
C LEU A 459 0.46 28.62 9.76
N GLY A 460 0.39 29.42 8.69
CA GLY A 460 1.54 29.94 7.93
C GLY A 460 1.29 29.97 6.44
N THR A 461 2.33 30.26 5.67
CA THR A 461 2.27 30.22 4.20
C THR A 461 2.01 28.79 3.72
N VAL A 462 0.94 28.60 2.95
CA VAL A 462 0.53 27.29 2.44
C VAL A 462 1.14 27.04 1.07
N THR A 463 1.84 25.93 0.93
CA THR A 463 2.38 25.44 -0.34
C THR A 463 1.54 24.25 -0.81
N PRO A 464 0.78 24.37 -1.91
CA PRO A 464 0.03 23.24 -2.45
C PRO A 464 0.98 22.20 -3.04
N ILE A 465 0.64 20.91 -2.83
CA ILE A 465 1.33 19.77 -3.45
C ILE A 465 0.40 19.16 -4.49
N ASP A 466 0.88 19.09 -5.73
CA ASP A 466 0.20 18.36 -6.80
C ASP A 466 0.56 16.88 -6.73
N ILE A 467 -0.46 16.04 -6.57
CA ILE A 467 -0.33 14.58 -6.53
C ILE A 467 -0.85 13.92 -7.82
N THR A 468 -1.07 14.69 -8.86
CA THR A 468 -1.53 14.16 -10.16
C THR A 468 -0.60 13.03 -10.62
N ILE A 469 -1.19 11.90 -10.96
CA ILE A 469 -0.44 10.77 -11.52
C ILE A 469 -0.20 11.06 -12.99
N PRO A 470 1.06 11.12 -13.47
CA PRO A 470 1.35 11.34 -14.88
C PRO A 470 0.71 10.27 -15.75
N GLU A 471 0.26 10.61 -16.95
CA GLU A 471 -0.28 9.61 -17.88
C GLU A 471 0.79 8.62 -18.35
N PRO A 472 0.42 7.34 -18.60
CA PRO A 472 1.33 6.37 -19.20
C PRO A 472 1.87 6.90 -20.54
N GLY A 473 3.19 6.99 -20.67
CA GLY A 473 3.85 7.52 -21.88
C GLY A 473 4.26 9.00 -21.85
N ALA A 474 3.90 9.75 -20.81
CA ALA A 474 4.45 11.08 -20.58
C ALA A 474 5.97 11.02 -20.32
N LYS A 475 6.75 11.87 -21.00
CA LYS A 475 8.19 12.00 -20.69
C LYS A 475 8.37 12.53 -19.26
N PRO A 476 9.40 12.08 -18.52
CA PRO A 476 9.68 12.62 -17.20
C PRO A 476 9.81 14.14 -17.28
N ALA A 477 9.03 14.86 -16.49
CA ALA A 477 9.22 16.29 -16.31
C ALA A 477 10.56 16.46 -15.57
N ALA A 478 11.44 17.27 -16.12
CA ALA A 478 12.68 17.69 -15.44
C ALA A 478 12.28 18.36 -14.12
N ALA A 479 12.94 17.99 -13.03
CA ALA A 479 12.72 18.60 -11.72
C ALA A 479 12.82 20.14 -11.84
N GLY A 480 11.69 20.83 -11.65
CA GLY A 480 11.62 22.30 -11.75
C GLY A 480 10.79 22.85 -12.91
N ALA A 481 10.13 22.05 -13.73
CA ALA A 481 9.31 22.56 -14.83
C ALA A 481 7.81 22.46 -14.53
N ALA A 482 7.18 23.58 -14.79
CA ALA A 482 5.78 23.94 -14.73
C ALA A 482 4.74 22.82 -14.99
N ALA A 483 3.58 23.04 -14.38
CA ALA A 483 2.28 22.40 -14.59
C ALA A 483 2.12 21.70 -15.95
N ALA A 484 1.53 20.48 -15.87
CA ALA A 484 0.99 19.77 -17.01
C ALA A 484 0.23 20.73 -17.95
N ALA A 485 0.36 20.49 -19.25
CA ALA A 485 -0.42 21.24 -20.23
C ALA A 485 -1.90 21.24 -19.79
N PRO A 486 -2.55 22.39 -19.72
CA PRO A 486 -3.93 22.46 -19.24
C PRO A 486 -4.79 21.52 -20.08
N LYS A 487 -5.65 20.72 -19.40
CA LYS A 487 -6.76 20.03 -20.07
C LYS A 487 -7.45 21.05 -20.98
N PRO A 488 -7.83 20.69 -22.22
CA PRO A 488 -8.48 21.65 -23.10
C PRO A 488 -9.68 22.24 -22.36
N ALA A 489 -9.67 23.56 -22.22
CA ALA A 489 -10.71 24.29 -21.48
C ALA A 489 -12.08 24.26 -22.18
N SER A 490 -12.15 23.76 -23.44
CA SER A 490 -13.37 23.69 -24.23
C SER A 490 -13.27 22.62 -25.30
N SER A 491 -14.42 22.18 -25.81
CA SER A 491 -14.52 21.24 -26.91
C SER A 491 -13.94 21.81 -28.22
N SER A 492 -13.29 20.96 -29.02
CA SER A 492 -12.85 21.34 -30.35
C SER A 492 -14.01 21.32 -31.34
N PRO A 493 -13.96 22.14 -32.44
CA PRO A 493 -14.98 22.12 -33.52
C PRO A 493 -15.14 20.73 -34.13
N GLU A 494 -14.04 19.99 -34.31
CA GLU A 494 -14.01 18.64 -34.88
C GLU A 494 -14.66 17.64 -33.90
N GLY A 495 -14.35 17.78 -32.57
CA GLY A 495 -14.96 16.96 -31.54
C GLY A 495 -16.46 17.14 -31.44
N LEU A 496 -16.93 18.40 -31.48
CA LEU A 496 -18.37 18.69 -31.53
C LEU A 496 -19.03 18.18 -32.82
N SER A 497 -18.35 18.25 -33.95
CA SER A 497 -18.85 17.70 -35.21
C SER A 497 -19.01 16.18 -35.10
N LEU A 498 -18.02 15.49 -34.58
CA LEU A 498 -18.03 14.02 -34.48
C LEU A 498 -19.08 13.53 -33.46
N VAL A 499 -19.21 14.16 -32.29
CA VAL A 499 -20.24 13.77 -31.32
C VAL A 499 -21.67 14.04 -31.86
N ARG A 500 -21.87 15.07 -32.67
CA ARG A 500 -23.16 15.32 -33.37
C ARG A 500 -23.48 14.24 -34.39
N LYS A 501 -22.48 13.68 -35.08
CA LYS A 501 -22.70 12.52 -35.98
C LYS A 501 -23.10 11.28 -35.15
N ILE A 502 -22.47 11.04 -34.02
CA ILE A 502 -22.88 9.96 -33.11
C ILE A 502 -24.32 10.17 -32.66
N LEU A 503 -24.67 11.38 -32.25
CA LEU A 503 -26.00 11.74 -31.80
C LEU A 503 -27.05 11.48 -32.92
N ALA A 504 -26.73 11.82 -34.18
CA ALA A 504 -27.58 11.53 -35.31
C ALA A 504 -27.76 10.03 -35.54
N PHE A 505 -26.67 9.24 -35.45
CA PHE A 505 -26.71 7.79 -35.59
C PHE A 505 -27.56 7.13 -34.48
N VAL A 506 -27.47 7.62 -33.25
CA VAL A 506 -28.18 7.06 -32.07
C VAL A 506 -29.68 7.41 -32.10
N GLY A 507 -30.13 8.42 -32.85
CA GLY A 507 -31.54 8.74 -32.95
C GLY A 507 -31.89 10.22 -32.89
N GLY A 508 -30.89 11.08 -32.70
CA GLY A 508 -30.99 12.54 -32.65
C GLY A 508 -31.31 13.14 -31.31
N LYS A 509 -31.04 14.45 -31.18
CA LYS A 509 -31.10 15.18 -29.90
C LYS A 509 -32.45 15.11 -29.21
N ALA A 510 -33.56 15.31 -29.99
CA ALA A 510 -34.87 15.31 -29.39
C ALA A 510 -35.23 14.00 -28.67
N LYS A 511 -34.85 12.86 -29.24
CA LYS A 511 -35.11 11.56 -28.63
C LYS A 511 -34.20 11.29 -27.42
N ILE A 512 -32.93 11.65 -27.53
CA ILE A 512 -31.97 11.47 -26.43
C ILE A 512 -32.34 12.35 -25.23
N ASP A 513 -32.75 13.61 -25.47
CA ASP A 513 -33.19 14.51 -24.39
C ASP A 513 -34.47 14.02 -23.70
N ALA A 514 -35.36 13.35 -24.43
CA ALA A 514 -36.59 12.78 -23.92
C ALA A 514 -36.38 11.54 -23.01
N VAL A 515 -35.21 10.92 -23.03
CA VAL A 515 -34.93 9.77 -22.17
C VAL A 515 -34.82 10.22 -20.72
N GLN A 516 -35.72 9.73 -19.85
CA GLN A 516 -35.71 9.95 -18.41
C GLN A 516 -35.13 8.73 -17.65
N ALA A 517 -35.41 7.54 -18.17
CA ALA A 517 -34.95 6.30 -17.60
C ALA A 517 -34.78 5.22 -18.68
N THR A 518 -33.98 4.23 -18.38
CA THR A 518 -33.84 3.00 -19.18
C THR A 518 -33.91 1.77 -18.28
N HIS A 519 -34.53 0.70 -18.80
CA HIS A 519 -34.48 -0.62 -18.20
C HIS A 519 -33.87 -1.58 -19.23
N THR A 520 -32.78 -2.21 -18.86
CA THR A 520 -32.03 -3.13 -19.73
C THR A 520 -31.87 -4.49 -19.08
N VAL A 521 -32.14 -5.55 -19.84
CA VAL A 521 -31.86 -6.94 -19.42
C VAL A 521 -30.96 -7.57 -20.44
N GLY A 522 -29.94 -8.29 -19.97
CA GLY A 522 -28.99 -8.97 -20.83
C GLY A 522 -28.21 -10.06 -20.13
N THR A 523 -27.38 -10.75 -20.88
CA THR A 523 -26.47 -11.76 -20.37
C THR A 523 -25.04 -11.31 -20.56
N MET A 524 -24.20 -11.57 -19.57
CA MET A 524 -22.76 -11.33 -19.62
C MET A 524 -22.04 -12.62 -19.30
N GLN A 525 -20.92 -12.85 -19.96
CA GLN A 525 -20.01 -13.94 -19.61
C GLN A 525 -18.72 -13.31 -19.09
N ALA A 526 -18.42 -13.52 -17.81
CA ALA A 526 -17.18 -13.07 -17.17
C ALA A 526 -16.16 -14.21 -17.18
N GLN A 527 -14.92 -13.90 -17.53
CA GLN A 527 -13.80 -14.84 -17.37
C GLN A 527 -13.33 -14.82 -15.91
N THR A 528 -13.35 -15.98 -15.26
CA THR A 528 -12.87 -16.16 -13.88
C THR A 528 -11.74 -17.19 -13.87
N PRO A 529 -10.90 -17.22 -12.81
CA PRO A 529 -9.87 -18.27 -12.66
C PRO A 529 -10.42 -19.71 -12.72
N GLN A 530 -11.73 -19.90 -12.41
CA GLN A 530 -12.41 -21.20 -12.49
C GLN A 530 -13.09 -21.45 -13.85
N GLY A 531 -12.91 -20.54 -14.82
CA GLY A 531 -13.51 -20.63 -16.14
C GLY A 531 -14.59 -19.55 -16.39
N PRO A 532 -15.24 -19.57 -17.57
CA PRO A 532 -16.27 -18.61 -17.91
C PRO A 532 -17.52 -18.78 -17.01
N MET A 533 -18.02 -17.65 -16.49
CA MET A 533 -19.22 -17.58 -15.66
C MET A 533 -20.29 -16.75 -16.35
N ASP A 534 -21.47 -17.31 -16.53
CA ASP A 534 -22.62 -16.61 -17.07
C ASP A 534 -23.32 -15.80 -15.98
N ILE A 535 -23.64 -14.56 -16.29
CA ILE A 535 -24.31 -13.60 -15.42
C ILE A 535 -25.50 -13.03 -16.14
N GLU A 536 -26.68 -13.12 -15.57
CA GLU A 536 -27.84 -12.35 -16.03
C GLU A 536 -27.79 -10.98 -15.35
N ALA A 537 -27.82 -9.90 -16.14
CA ALA A 537 -27.80 -8.53 -15.65
C ALA A 537 -29.11 -7.82 -15.97
N ASP A 538 -29.77 -7.28 -14.94
CA ASP A 538 -30.96 -6.46 -15.02
C ASP A 538 -30.63 -5.09 -14.46
N THR A 539 -30.69 -4.04 -15.28
CA THR A 539 -30.24 -2.70 -14.89
C THR A 539 -31.31 -1.66 -15.18
N ILE A 540 -31.70 -0.93 -14.14
CA ILE A 540 -32.57 0.25 -14.26
C ILE A 540 -31.71 1.48 -13.99
N THR A 541 -31.66 2.40 -14.96
CA THR A 541 -30.99 3.69 -14.84
C THR A 541 -32.02 4.79 -14.94
N LYS A 542 -32.07 5.71 -13.97
CA LYS A 542 -32.86 6.95 -14.06
C LYS A 542 -31.86 8.12 -14.05
N TYR A 543 -31.82 8.80 -15.18
CA TYR A 543 -30.88 9.89 -15.40
C TYR A 543 -31.20 11.13 -14.55
N PRO A 544 -30.15 11.85 -14.04
CA PRO A 544 -28.74 11.60 -14.30
C PRO A 544 -28.03 10.62 -13.33
N ASP A 545 -28.56 10.39 -12.12
CA ASP A 545 -27.72 9.89 -11.01
C ASP A 545 -28.23 8.63 -10.29
N TYR A 546 -29.29 7.98 -10.77
CA TYR A 546 -29.83 6.78 -10.15
C TYR A 546 -29.53 5.55 -11.00
N SER A 547 -28.93 4.52 -10.42
CA SER A 547 -28.71 3.22 -11.06
C SER A 547 -28.94 2.07 -10.08
N ARG A 548 -29.68 1.06 -10.52
CA ARG A 548 -29.86 -0.21 -9.82
C ARG A 548 -29.54 -1.34 -10.78
N ARG A 549 -28.55 -2.14 -10.44
CA ARG A 549 -28.13 -3.29 -11.23
C ARG A 549 -28.25 -4.56 -10.41
N ILE A 550 -29.04 -5.52 -10.89
CA ILE A 550 -29.17 -6.85 -10.33
C ILE A 550 -28.31 -7.78 -11.20
N MET A 551 -27.44 -8.54 -10.57
CA MET A 551 -26.62 -9.57 -11.22
C MET A 551 -26.98 -10.92 -10.61
N LYS A 552 -27.46 -11.83 -11.44
CA LYS A 552 -27.73 -13.22 -11.03
C LYS A 552 -26.58 -14.08 -11.46
N THR A 553 -25.93 -14.70 -10.50
CA THR A 553 -24.78 -15.61 -10.70
C THR A 553 -25.11 -16.98 -10.12
N PRO A 554 -24.34 -18.03 -10.45
CA PRO A 554 -24.50 -19.34 -9.80
C PRO A 554 -24.33 -19.31 -8.29
N MET A 555 -23.66 -18.28 -7.74
CA MET A 555 -23.45 -18.10 -6.29
C MET A 555 -24.55 -17.28 -5.60
N GLY A 556 -25.55 -16.81 -6.35
CA GLY A 556 -26.66 -16.01 -5.82
C GLY A 556 -26.85 -14.68 -6.53
N GLU A 557 -27.87 -13.96 -6.08
CA GLU A 557 -28.21 -12.64 -6.60
C GLU A 557 -27.47 -11.53 -5.84
N MET A 558 -26.93 -10.60 -6.60
CA MET A 558 -26.25 -9.41 -6.09
C MET A 558 -26.86 -8.16 -6.70
N THR A 559 -27.32 -7.23 -5.85
CA THR A 559 -27.89 -5.96 -6.30
C THR A 559 -26.97 -4.81 -5.90
N MET A 560 -26.56 -3.99 -6.87
CA MET A 560 -25.83 -2.75 -6.64
C MET A 560 -26.75 -1.55 -6.90
N VAL A 561 -26.76 -0.60 -5.98
CA VAL A 561 -27.56 0.62 -6.09
C VAL A 561 -26.67 1.84 -5.93
N SER A 562 -26.86 2.83 -6.79
CA SER A 562 -26.23 4.15 -6.71
C SER A 562 -27.27 5.24 -6.82
N THR A 563 -27.19 6.23 -5.93
CA THR A 563 -28.02 7.43 -5.90
C THR A 563 -27.11 8.66 -5.78
N PRO A 564 -27.63 9.91 -5.86
CA PRO A 564 -26.83 11.11 -5.59
C PRO A 564 -26.08 11.07 -4.25
N ASP A 565 -26.73 10.51 -3.22
CA ASP A 565 -26.26 10.60 -1.84
C ASP A 565 -25.63 9.32 -1.31
N ALA A 566 -25.92 8.16 -1.89
CA ALA A 566 -25.51 6.86 -1.38
C ALA A 566 -25.15 5.87 -2.49
N ALA A 567 -24.30 4.88 -2.16
CA ALA A 567 -24.16 3.66 -2.92
C ALA A 567 -24.01 2.47 -1.96
N PHE A 568 -24.70 1.39 -2.25
CA PHE A 568 -24.70 0.18 -1.44
C PHE A 568 -24.88 -1.08 -2.29
N MET A 569 -24.44 -2.20 -1.76
CA MET A 569 -24.62 -3.52 -2.34
C MET A 569 -25.47 -4.38 -1.43
N MET A 570 -26.39 -5.14 -2.02
CA MET A 570 -27.17 -6.18 -1.35
C MET A 570 -26.77 -7.55 -1.90
N SER A 571 -26.59 -8.49 -1.00
CA SER A 571 -26.28 -9.89 -1.30
C SER A 571 -27.10 -10.80 -0.37
N PRO A 572 -27.08 -12.13 -0.55
CA PRO A 572 -27.71 -13.07 0.39
C PRO A 572 -27.17 -12.94 1.84
N MET A 573 -25.96 -12.38 2.02
CA MET A 573 -25.36 -12.14 3.34
C MET A 573 -25.76 -10.81 3.97
N GLY A 574 -26.58 -9.98 3.31
CA GLY A 574 -27.05 -8.72 3.82
C GLY A 574 -26.73 -7.51 2.93
N SER A 575 -26.99 -6.32 3.46
CA SER A 575 -26.74 -5.04 2.79
C SER A 575 -25.50 -4.35 3.36
N GLN A 576 -24.61 -3.88 2.49
CA GLN A 576 -23.36 -3.20 2.85
C GLN A 576 -23.21 -1.90 2.08
N ASP A 577 -22.84 -0.81 2.79
CA ASP A 577 -22.48 0.45 2.13
C ASP A 577 -21.17 0.31 1.37
N MET A 578 -21.12 0.91 0.20
CA MET A 578 -19.91 0.92 -0.62
C MET A 578 -18.93 1.98 -0.14
N PRO A 579 -17.62 1.67 -0.09
CA PRO A 579 -16.58 2.66 0.16
C PRO A 579 -16.67 3.86 -0.79
N GLY A 580 -16.21 5.03 -0.34
CA GLY A 580 -16.28 6.28 -1.11
C GLY A 580 -15.68 6.18 -2.51
N SER A 581 -14.57 5.44 -2.67
CA SER A 581 -13.94 5.19 -3.98
C SER A 581 -14.84 4.39 -4.93
N GLN A 582 -15.53 3.36 -4.45
CA GLN A 582 -16.45 2.57 -5.26
C GLN A 582 -17.69 3.38 -5.64
N ARG A 583 -18.24 4.19 -4.71
CA ARG A 583 -19.32 5.12 -4.99
C ARG A 583 -18.95 6.12 -6.07
N THR A 584 -17.75 6.71 -6.00
CA THR A 584 -17.21 7.61 -7.04
C THR A 584 -17.09 6.90 -8.38
N SER A 585 -16.58 5.66 -8.39
CA SER A 585 -16.43 4.86 -9.61
C SER A 585 -17.78 4.59 -10.29
N MET A 586 -18.80 4.20 -9.53
CA MET A 586 -20.17 3.97 -10.08
C MET A 586 -20.78 5.25 -10.65
N ARG A 587 -20.60 6.39 -9.98
CA ARG A 587 -21.05 7.68 -10.49
C ARG A 587 -20.33 8.06 -11.79
N ASN A 588 -19.03 7.85 -11.86
CA ASN A 588 -18.24 8.10 -13.05
C ASN A 588 -18.67 7.19 -14.21
N GLU A 589 -18.96 5.92 -13.93
CA GLU A 589 -19.50 5.00 -14.93
C GLU A 589 -20.85 5.48 -15.49
N SER A 590 -21.75 5.94 -14.62
CA SER A 590 -23.05 6.49 -15.03
C SER A 590 -22.91 7.77 -15.88
N ARG A 591 -21.97 8.66 -15.55
CA ARG A 591 -21.67 9.87 -16.34
C ARG A 591 -21.03 9.57 -17.69
N ALA A 592 -20.27 8.49 -17.77
CA ALA A 592 -19.59 8.01 -18.97
C ALA A 592 -20.45 7.04 -19.82
N ASP A 593 -21.73 6.89 -19.48
CA ASP A 593 -22.70 6.17 -20.30
C ASP A 593 -23.01 6.92 -21.61
N ILE A 594 -23.31 6.19 -22.70
CA ILE A 594 -23.55 6.77 -24.02
C ILE A 594 -24.70 7.79 -23.97
N ILE A 595 -25.82 7.45 -23.34
CA ILE A 595 -26.98 8.34 -23.26
C ILE A 595 -26.65 9.55 -22.38
N ALA A 596 -25.99 9.34 -21.24
CA ALA A 596 -25.61 10.43 -20.34
C ALA A 596 -24.68 11.44 -21.04
N ILE A 597 -23.67 10.99 -21.77
CA ILE A 597 -22.78 11.86 -22.57
C ILE A 597 -23.55 12.62 -23.63
N LEU A 598 -24.41 11.94 -24.42
CA LEU A 598 -25.15 12.56 -25.49
C LEU A 598 -26.24 13.53 -25.04
N LYS A 599 -26.80 13.37 -23.83
CA LYS A 599 -27.67 14.35 -23.16
C LYS A 599 -26.92 15.63 -22.80
N ASN A 600 -25.65 15.54 -22.50
CA ASN A 600 -24.82 16.63 -22.01
C ASN A 600 -23.90 17.26 -23.08
N ILE A 601 -24.22 17.10 -24.38
CA ILE A 601 -23.40 17.63 -25.48
C ILE A 601 -23.20 19.15 -25.42
N ASP A 602 -24.17 19.87 -24.87
CA ASP A 602 -24.16 21.33 -24.70
C ASP A 602 -23.71 21.78 -23.32
N ASN A 603 -23.39 20.85 -22.40
CA ASN A 603 -22.96 21.15 -21.05
C ASN A 603 -21.44 21.45 -21.05
N PRO A 604 -20.99 22.62 -20.57
CA PRO A 604 -19.57 22.99 -20.60
C PRO A 604 -18.64 22.10 -19.75
N LYS A 605 -19.19 21.27 -18.88
CA LYS A 605 -18.44 20.27 -18.14
C LYS A 605 -18.11 19.02 -18.96
N TYR A 606 -18.73 18.87 -20.14
CA TYR A 606 -18.47 17.78 -21.07
C TYR A 606 -17.65 18.32 -22.23
N ILE A 607 -16.42 17.83 -22.37
CA ILE A 607 -15.46 18.33 -23.35
C ILE A 607 -15.18 17.26 -24.40
N PHE A 608 -15.27 17.61 -25.65
CA PHE A 608 -15.14 16.73 -26.82
C PHE A 608 -13.96 17.17 -27.69
N THR A 609 -12.94 16.32 -27.85
CA THR A 609 -11.78 16.59 -28.69
C THR A 609 -11.42 15.39 -29.55
N VAL A 610 -10.90 15.62 -30.75
CA VAL A 610 -10.39 14.55 -31.62
C VAL A 610 -8.89 14.38 -31.40
N ALA A 611 -8.46 13.15 -31.10
CA ALA A 611 -7.06 12.81 -30.81
C ALA A 611 -6.33 12.09 -31.96
N GLY A 612 -6.92 12.05 -33.16
CA GLY A 612 -6.35 11.39 -34.33
C GLY A 612 -7.22 10.24 -34.86
N THR A 613 -6.60 9.28 -35.54
CA THR A 613 -7.26 8.10 -36.11
C THR A 613 -6.58 6.82 -35.68
N GLU A 614 -7.36 5.77 -35.41
CA GLU A 614 -6.88 4.43 -35.08
C GLU A 614 -7.68 3.39 -35.88
N LYS A 615 -7.04 2.26 -36.17
CA LYS A 615 -7.67 1.18 -36.93
C LYS A 615 -8.50 0.27 -36.04
N VAL A 616 -9.78 0.08 -36.37
CA VAL A 616 -10.65 -0.93 -35.72
C VAL A 616 -11.16 -1.86 -36.81
N GLY A 617 -10.63 -3.08 -36.84
CA GLY A 617 -10.85 -4.00 -37.96
C GLY A 617 -10.36 -3.41 -39.25
N THR A 618 -11.29 -3.19 -40.22
CA THR A 618 -11.00 -2.57 -41.54
C THR A 618 -11.29 -1.06 -41.59
N VAL A 619 -11.80 -0.46 -40.49
CA VAL A 619 -12.23 0.93 -40.45
C VAL A 619 -11.13 1.80 -39.84
N ASP A 620 -10.76 2.91 -40.52
CA ASP A 620 -9.93 3.97 -39.94
C ASP A 620 -10.85 4.88 -39.08
N ALA A 621 -10.96 4.52 -37.79
CA ALA A 621 -11.86 5.19 -36.88
C ALA A 621 -11.25 6.48 -36.32
N GLN A 622 -12.06 7.54 -36.19
CA GLN A 622 -11.66 8.76 -35.51
C GLN A 622 -11.70 8.54 -33.97
N VAL A 623 -10.66 8.97 -33.28
CA VAL A 623 -10.56 8.88 -31.80
C VAL A 623 -11.20 10.13 -31.21
N LEU A 624 -12.39 10.01 -30.65
CA LEU A 624 -13.08 11.05 -29.88
C LEU A 624 -12.72 10.87 -28.39
N THR A 625 -12.03 11.83 -27.84
CA THR A 625 -11.81 11.90 -26.38
C THR A 625 -12.94 12.72 -25.77
N VAL A 626 -13.58 12.16 -24.76
CA VAL A 626 -14.66 12.77 -23.99
C VAL A 626 -14.21 12.92 -22.54
N ASP A 627 -14.23 14.14 -22.03
CA ASP A 627 -14.16 14.39 -20.59
C ASP A 627 -15.61 14.61 -20.09
N ALA A 628 -16.15 13.63 -19.40
CA ALA A 628 -17.52 13.65 -18.88
C ALA A 628 -17.51 14.09 -17.41
N ASP A 629 -17.48 15.40 -17.16
CA ASP A 629 -17.41 16.02 -15.81
C ASP A 629 -16.27 15.42 -14.95
N GLY A 630 -15.05 15.36 -15.54
CA GLY A 630 -13.84 14.82 -14.92
C GLY A 630 -13.58 13.33 -15.18
N THR A 631 -14.46 12.63 -15.89
CA THR A 631 -14.29 11.22 -16.27
C THR A 631 -13.89 11.11 -17.73
N ALA A 632 -12.67 10.67 -17.99
CA ALA A 632 -12.15 10.53 -19.35
C ALA A 632 -12.58 9.21 -19.99
N VAL A 633 -13.13 9.28 -21.22
CA VAL A 633 -13.48 8.15 -22.07
C VAL A 633 -13.01 8.43 -23.50
N LYS A 634 -12.53 7.41 -24.20
CA LYS A 634 -12.27 7.51 -25.64
C LYS A 634 -13.28 6.66 -26.41
N TRP A 635 -13.83 7.21 -27.46
CA TRP A 635 -14.65 6.49 -28.43
C TRP A 635 -13.95 6.45 -29.80
N LEU A 636 -13.76 5.25 -30.31
CA LEU A 636 -13.30 5.08 -31.71
C LEU A 636 -14.52 4.97 -32.57
N VAL A 637 -14.70 5.96 -33.43
CA VAL A 637 -15.95 6.23 -34.15
C VAL A 637 -15.72 6.08 -35.65
N ASP A 638 -16.59 5.36 -36.31
CA ASP A 638 -16.64 5.35 -37.77
C ASP A 638 -17.04 6.75 -38.28
N PRO A 639 -16.14 7.48 -38.97
CA PRO A 639 -16.40 8.84 -39.38
C PRO A 639 -17.49 8.95 -40.49
N ALA A 640 -17.78 7.86 -41.19
CA ALA A 640 -18.80 7.82 -42.22
C ALA A 640 -20.22 7.75 -41.65
N THR A 641 -20.41 6.90 -40.62
CA THR A 641 -21.73 6.58 -40.05
C THR A 641 -22.01 7.24 -38.71
N GLY A 642 -20.99 7.63 -37.95
CA GLY A 642 -21.12 8.05 -36.57
C GLY A 642 -21.26 6.88 -35.58
N LYS A 643 -21.08 5.65 -36.00
CA LYS A 643 -21.16 4.45 -35.18
C LYS A 643 -19.94 4.35 -34.26
N ILE A 644 -20.15 4.17 -32.96
CA ILE A 644 -19.07 3.89 -32.02
C ILE A 644 -18.68 2.41 -32.21
N LEU A 645 -17.44 2.16 -32.60
CA LEU A 645 -16.91 0.80 -32.81
C LEU A 645 -16.27 0.26 -31.54
N ARG A 646 -15.59 1.13 -30.81
CA ARG A 646 -14.83 0.79 -29.60
C ARG A 646 -14.95 1.89 -28.58
N ARG A 647 -15.10 1.49 -27.31
CA ARG A 647 -14.96 2.35 -26.15
C ARG A 647 -13.70 1.97 -25.39
N VAL A 648 -12.90 2.96 -25.03
CA VAL A 648 -11.70 2.77 -24.19
C VAL A 648 -11.87 3.63 -22.95
N ALA A 649 -11.73 3.03 -21.79
CA ALA A 649 -11.81 3.71 -20.49
C ALA A 649 -10.73 3.18 -19.56
N GLN A 650 -10.27 4.01 -18.64
CA GLN A 650 -9.36 3.55 -17.60
C GLN A 650 -10.15 2.81 -16.51
N SER A 651 -9.67 1.65 -16.14
CA SER A 651 -10.19 0.86 -15.01
C SER A 651 -9.09 0.62 -13.97
N PRO A 652 -9.44 0.23 -12.74
CA PRO A 652 -8.45 -0.12 -11.72
C PRO A 652 -7.50 -1.27 -12.13
N ARG A 653 -7.88 -2.05 -13.15
CA ARG A 653 -7.09 -3.18 -13.68
C ARG A 653 -6.33 -2.85 -14.97
N GLY A 654 -6.22 -1.56 -15.32
CA GLY A 654 -5.62 -1.09 -16.55
C GLY A 654 -6.66 -0.62 -17.57
N GLU A 655 -6.23 -0.38 -18.80
CA GLU A 655 -7.10 0.05 -19.89
C GLU A 655 -8.17 -1.00 -20.17
N SER A 656 -9.43 -0.60 -20.10
CA SER A 656 -10.60 -1.42 -20.44
C SER A 656 -11.09 -1.04 -21.83
N ILE A 657 -11.01 -1.98 -22.74
CA ILE A 657 -11.45 -1.86 -24.11
C ILE A 657 -12.77 -2.62 -24.27
N THR A 658 -13.79 -1.96 -24.79
CA THR A 658 -15.07 -2.58 -25.12
C THR A 658 -15.33 -2.42 -26.62
N ASP A 659 -15.32 -3.50 -27.34
CA ASP A 659 -15.66 -3.56 -28.78
C ASP A 659 -17.16 -3.83 -28.94
N TYR A 660 -17.87 -2.95 -29.62
CA TYR A 660 -19.28 -3.10 -29.91
C TYR A 660 -19.49 -3.80 -31.26
N THR A 661 -20.05 -5.00 -31.19
CA THR A 661 -20.16 -5.88 -32.37
C THR A 661 -21.53 -5.83 -33.05
N ASP A 662 -22.61 -5.50 -32.33
CA ASP A 662 -23.96 -5.42 -32.86
C ASP A 662 -24.76 -4.26 -32.26
N TRP A 663 -25.71 -3.69 -33.07
CA TRP A 663 -26.49 -2.53 -32.68
C TRP A 663 -27.96 -2.74 -33.08
N LYS A 664 -28.89 -2.29 -32.21
CA LYS A 664 -30.33 -2.41 -32.42
C LYS A 664 -31.04 -1.13 -32.00
N THR A 665 -32.16 -0.85 -32.67
CA THR A 665 -32.99 0.32 -32.37
C THR A 665 -34.15 -0.06 -31.45
N PHE A 666 -34.33 0.69 -30.37
CA PHE A 666 -35.41 0.59 -29.41
C PHE A 666 -36.10 1.95 -29.32
N ASP A 667 -37.39 2.02 -29.61
CA ASP A 667 -38.19 3.27 -29.60
C ASP A 667 -37.51 4.43 -30.34
N GLY A 668 -36.78 4.07 -31.43
CA GLY A 668 -36.05 5.03 -32.28
C GLY A 668 -34.72 5.51 -31.69
N ILE A 669 -34.18 4.87 -30.65
CA ILE A 669 -32.83 5.06 -30.10
C ILE A 669 -32.00 3.82 -30.42
N THR A 670 -30.89 3.99 -31.10
CA THR A 670 -29.99 2.91 -31.55
C THR A 670 -28.87 2.73 -30.53
N MET A 671 -28.80 1.55 -29.91
CA MET A 671 -27.83 1.23 -28.87
C MET A 671 -27.08 -0.06 -29.18
N PRO A 672 -25.83 -0.22 -28.66
CA PRO A 672 -25.10 -1.47 -28.81
C PRO A 672 -25.79 -2.59 -28.05
N VAL A 673 -25.99 -3.75 -28.73
CA VAL A 673 -26.61 -4.93 -28.11
C VAL A 673 -25.67 -6.11 -27.94
N ALA A 674 -24.47 -6.06 -28.49
CA ALA A 674 -23.45 -7.06 -28.26
C ALA A 674 -22.06 -6.42 -28.14
N PHE A 675 -21.28 -6.91 -27.20
CA PHE A 675 -19.94 -6.40 -26.97
C PHE A 675 -18.98 -7.48 -26.47
N THR A 676 -17.68 -7.23 -26.66
CA THR A 676 -16.59 -7.96 -26.01
C THR A 676 -15.74 -6.98 -25.22
N SER A 677 -15.29 -7.37 -24.04
CA SER A 677 -14.44 -6.54 -23.17
C SER A 677 -13.10 -7.19 -22.95
N THR A 678 -12.05 -6.37 -23.02
CA THR A 678 -10.65 -6.75 -22.78
C THR A 678 -10.08 -5.79 -21.77
N THR A 679 -9.32 -6.27 -20.79
CA THR A 679 -8.63 -5.42 -19.82
C THR A 679 -7.20 -5.93 -19.67
N GLY A 680 -6.22 -5.03 -19.79
CA GLY A 680 -4.81 -5.41 -19.74
C GLY A 680 -4.39 -6.40 -20.83
N GLY A 681 -5.04 -6.38 -22.00
CA GLY A 681 -4.77 -7.28 -23.12
C GLY A 681 -5.41 -8.67 -23.04
N GLN A 682 -6.12 -8.98 -21.95
CA GLN A 682 -6.86 -10.24 -21.78
C GLN A 682 -8.37 -10.01 -21.91
N GLN A 683 -9.06 -10.90 -22.61
CA GLN A 683 -10.51 -10.86 -22.68
C GLN A 683 -11.12 -11.13 -21.30
N THR A 684 -11.81 -10.12 -20.75
CA THR A 684 -12.42 -10.19 -19.42
C THR A 684 -13.89 -10.56 -19.47
N GLY A 685 -14.52 -10.46 -20.63
CA GLY A 685 -15.91 -10.87 -20.79
C GLY A 685 -16.50 -10.53 -22.16
N SER A 686 -17.75 -10.97 -22.33
CA SER A 686 -18.61 -10.59 -23.44
C SER A 686 -20.03 -10.41 -22.91
N GLY A 687 -20.88 -9.71 -23.65
CA GLY A 687 -22.25 -9.49 -23.23
C GLY A 687 -23.20 -9.29 -24.41
N LYS A 688 -24.46 -9.62 -24.16
CA LYS A 688 -25.55 -9.42 -25.12
C LYS A 688 -26.76 -8.84 -24.40
N LEU A 689 -27.19 -7.66 -24.85
CA LEU A 689 -28.43 -7.04 -24.41
C LEU A 689 -29.62 -7.76 -25.05
N THR A 690 -30.54 -8.25 -24.24
CA THR A 690 -31.74 -8.97 -24.68
C THR A 690 -32.91 -8.02 -24.89
N THR A 691 -33.15 -7.12 -23.93
CA THR A 691 -34.24 -6.13 -23.97
C THR A 691 -33.76 -4.77 -23.49
N MET A 692 -34.33 -3.72 -24.07
CA MET A 692 -34.19 -2.36 -23.59
C MET A 692 -35.53 -1.65 -23.70
N GLU A 693 -36.02 -1.13 -22.59
CA GLU A 693 -37.20 -0.29 -22.48
C GLU A 693 -36.76 1.16 -22.24
N ILE A 694 -37.32 2.08 -23.00
CA ILE A 694 -37.08 3.52 -22.88
C ILE A 694 -38.23 4.13 -22.05
N ASN A 695 -37.90 4.90 -21.05
CA ASN A 695 -38.82 5.56 -20.13
C ASN A 695 -39.79 4.62 -19.42
N PRO A 696 -39.32 3.50 -18.83
CA PRO A 696 -40.14 2.70 -17.94
C PRO A 696 -40.66 3.53 -16.78
N THR A 697 -41.82 3.13 -16.23
CA THR A 697 -42.28 3.71 -14.96
C THR A 697 -41.39 3.22 -13.82
N VAL A 698 -40.67 4.15 -13.20
CA VAL A 698 -39.69 3.83 -12.13
C VAL A 698 -40.14 4.42 -10.80
N ASP A 699 -40.45 3.56 -9.83
CA ASP A 699 -40.65 3.97 -8.43
C ASP A 699 -39.27 4.18 -7.76
N LEU A 700 -39.05 5.36 -7.17
CA LEU A 700 -37.79 5.69 -6.51
C LEU A 700 -37.47 4.81 -5.29
N LYS A 701 -38.49 4.16 -4.73
CA LYS A 701 -38.29 3.21 -3.60
C LYS A 701 -37.36 2.04 -3.94
N ILE A 702 -37.22 1.66 -5.22
CA ILE A 702 -36.30 0.58 -5.63
C ILE A 702 -34.84 0.93 -5.43
N PHE A 703 -34.54 2.22 -5.24
CA PHE A 703 -33.18 2.71 -4.95
C PHE A 703 -32.94 2.95 -3.45
N GLU A 704 -33.92 2.69 -2.59
CA GLU A 704 -33.76 2.85 -1.14
C GLU A 704 -33.09 1.62 -0.53
N LYS A 705 -32.26 1.87 0.48
CA LYS A 705 -31.62 0.79 1.24
C LYS A 705 -32.67 0.15 2.16
N PRO A 706 -32.85 -1.17 2.11
CA PRO A 706 -33.75 -1.85 3.05
C PRO A 706 -33.35 -1.57 4.50
N ALA A 707 -34.34 -1.43 5.38
CA ALA A 707 -34.08 -1.34 6.81
C ALA A 707 -33.34 -2.62 7.29
N PRO A 708 -32.37 -2.50 8.19
CA PRO A 708 -31.72 -3.67 8.77
C PRO A 708 -32.78 -4.56 9.44
N LYS A 709 -32.75 -5.86 9.08
CA LYS A 709 -33.61 -6.86 9.70
C LYS A 709 -33.16 -7.18 11.12
#